data_39a0907b219007588fa028e2a4f9daac
#
_entry.id   39a0907b219007588fa028e2a4f9daac
#
_cell.length_a   1.000
_cell.length_b   1.000
_cell.length_c   1.000
_cell.angle_alpha   90.00
_cell.angle_beta   90.00
_cell.angle_gamma   90.00
#
_symmetry.space_group_name_H-M   'P 1'
#
loop_
_entity.id
_entity.type
_entity.pdbx_description
1 polymer ?
#
loop_
_entity_poly.entity_id
_entity_poly.type
_entity_poly.pdbx_seq_one_letter_code
_entity_poly.pdbx_strand_id
1 'polypeptide(L)'
;MHGLIRGQNLELGRDADTGGQIKYVVELARALARLPEIASVDLFTRLVASPDVDADYGQEIEPLGEKARIVRIVAGPPEEYIPKEALWDHLDSFVDNMLAFIRTMDRVPDIIHSHYADAGYVGSRLAHFFNVPLVHTGHSLGRVKRRRLLANGLSSQDIDSRYNMLRRIEAEELTLASADLIITSTSQEVEEQYEIYDCYQPDRMCVIPPGTDLTLFYPPQGDEWNTPIAQAISRFLRDPQKPLILSLSRPDARKNIGALVEAYGNSTRLQELANLLIVAGNRNSIKEMDIGAQEVLSDLFFAFDYYDLYGKVAYPKRHKADEVPYIYRLAALSGGVFVNPALTEPFGLTLIEAAASGLPIVATEDGGPRDILANCNNGALIDPLDSDTIVAALLNLLENPEERQRAIENGLRGVREHYSWEAHATSYLEVIRPLLDKTKAIAPTPLPRRSMTYNDRAIFTSLDQNLLGNPGYLPQFIEVLRENRKSTAFAVATGRTLEAALKVMRQYSIPEPDVLITSGGTVIYYRPDFTEDTWWRRHIDHRWTPQEVRQVLADLPGLELQPKMQQGQFKISYFYHADVAPSVQEIKSLLYHEDLAVNVIFSFGQYLDILPIRASKGQALRYVADRWNIPLEHILVAGGSGADEDMMRGNTLAAVVANRHHEELSHLMDTERIYYAKQAHALGILEAIEHFDFFGSLSSS
;
A
#
# COMPACT_ATOMS: atom_id res chain seq x y z
N MET A 1 2.99 4.85 -5.03
CA MET A 1 1.92 5.29 -4.12
C MET A 1 0.98 6.24 -4.86
N HIS A 2 -0.34 6.08 -4.65
CA HIS A 2 -1.36 6.95 -5.24
C HIS A 2 -1.41 8.34 -4.58
N GLY A 3 -2.22 9.25 -5.14
CA GLY A 3 -2.40 10.62 -4.68
C GLY A 3 -1.30 11.58 -5.12
N LEU A 4 -1.54 12.86 -4.87
CA LEU A 4 -0.63 13.94 -5.25
C LEU A 4 0.34 14.25 -4.09
N ILE A 5 1.61 13.87 -4.28
CA ILE A 5 2.66 14.01 -3.27
C ILE A 5 3.63 15.10 -3.68
N ARG A 6 3.81 16.11 -2.82
CA ARG A 6 4.85 17.13 -2.91
C ARG A 6 5.38 17.53 -1.53
N GLY A 7 6.52 18.19 -1.48
CA GLY A 7 7.17 18.51 -0.21
C GLY A 7 6.51 19.67 0.55
N GLN A 8 5.95 20.63 -0.15
CA GLN A 8 5.32 21.81 0.47
C GLN A 8 3.93 22.05 -0.11
N ASN A 9 3.11 22.81 0.62
CA ASN A 9 1.75 23.18 0.21
C ASN A 9 0.91 21.97 -0.20
N LEU A 10 0.88 20.94 0.67
CA LEU A 10 0.09 19.72 0.45
C LEU A 10 -1.39 20.07 0.23
N GLU A 11 -1.99 19.56 -0.83
CA GLU A 11 -3.41 19.78 -1.17
C GLU A 11 -4.33 18.78 -0.46
N LEU A 12 -4.18 18.64 0.86
CA LEU A 12 -4.93 17.66 1.65
C LEU A 12 -6.44 17.88 1.54
N GLY A 13 -7.16 16.81 1.20
CA GLY A 13 -8.61 16.84 1.02
C GLY A 13 -9.09 17.33 -0.35
N ARG A 14 -8.19 17.54 -1.30
CA ARG A 14 -8.54 17.84 -2.71
C ARG A 14 -9.45 16.75 -3.30
N ASP A 15 -9.09 15.50 -3.05
CA ASP A 15 -9.81 14.31 -3.49
C ASP A 15 -9.69 13.18 -2.46
N ALA A 16 -10.28 12.03 -2.77
CA ALA A 16 -10.27 10.86 -1.88
C ALA A 16 -8.87 10.22 -1.73
N ASP A 17 -7.93 10.55 -2.59
CA ASP A 17 -6.59 9.96 -2.68
C ASP A 17 -5.52 10.85 -2.03
N THR A 18 -5.81 12.15 -1.89
CA THR A 18 -4.89 13.16 -1.33
C THR A 18 -5.30 13.52 0.09
N GLY A 19 -5.08 12.61 1.02
CA GLY A 19 -5.48 12.71 2.44
C GLY A 19 -4.32 12.67 3.43
N GLY A 20 -4.63 12.30 4.67
CA GLY A 20 -3.69 12.22 5.79
C GLY A 20 -2.49 11.31 5.55
N GLN A 21 -2.65 10.27 4.74
CA GLN A 21 -1.57 9.38 4.32
C GLN A 21 -0.44 10.14 3.60
N ILE A 22 -0.77 11.13 2.75
CA ILE A 22 0.22 11.95 2.03
C ILE A 22 1.10 12.72 3.02
N LYS A 23 0.47 13.37 4.00
CA LYS A 23 1.20 14.07 5.09
C LYS A 23 2.09 13.09 5.86
N TYR A 24 1.55 11.92 6.22
CA TYR A 24 2.29 10.90 6.95
C TYR A 24 3.61 10.51 6.24
N VAL A 25 3.56 10.16 4.96
CA VAL A 25 4.75 9.67 4.25
C VAL A 25 5.80 10.77 4.02
N VAL A 26 5.38 12.01 3.79
CA VAL A 26 6.29 13.15 3.64
C VAL A 26 6.99 13.45 4.96
N GLU A 27 6.26 13.52 6.06
CA GLU A 27 6.83 13.79 7.38
C GLU A 27 7.73 12.65 7.87
N LEU A 28 7.34 11.40 7.63
CA LEU A 28 8.18 10.23 7.93
C LEU A 28 9.50 10.29 7.14
N ALA A 29 9.44 10.56 5.84
CA ALA A 29 10.65 10.67 5.02
C ALA A 29 11.60 11.76 5.53
N ARG A 30 11.06 12.91 5.94
CA ARG A 30 11.84 14.00 6.53
C ARG A 30 12.44 13.61 7.87
N ALA A 31 11.67 12.97 8.73
CA ALA A 31 12.13 12.57 10.07
C ALA A 31 13.24 11.52 9.98
N LEU A 32 13.07 10.50 9.13
CA LEU A 32 14.11 9.49 8.88
C LEU A 32 15.40 10.13 8.33
N ALA A 33 15.29 11.07 7.40
CA ALA A 33 16.46 11.74 6.81
C ALA A 33 17.27 12.57 7.81
N ARG A 34 16.69 12.96 8.96
CA ARG A 34 17.41 13.66 10.04
C ARG A 34 18.27 12.73 10.89
N LEU A 35 17.98 11.43 10.88
CA LEU A 35 18.76 10.47 11.66
C LEU A 35 20.18 10.30 11.08
N PRO A 36 21.24 10.28 11.91
CA PRO A 36 22.61 10.17 11.44
C PRO A 36 22.90 8.83 10.75
N GLU A 37 22.23 7.76 11.14
CA GLU A 37 22.38 6.41 10.57
C GLU A 37 21.79 6.27 9.18
N ILE A 38 20.90 7.17 8.78
CA ILE A 38 20.25 7.14 7.45
C ILE A 38 21.09 7.96 6.46
N ALA A 39 21.50 7.28 5.39
CA ALA A 39 22.27 7.91 4.31
C ALA A 39 21.37 8.68 3.33
N SER A 40 20.24 8.10 2.92
CA SER A 40 19.27 8.72 2.03
C SER A 40 17.89 8.11 2.18
N VAL A 41 16.86 8.89 1.82
CA VAL A 41 15.47 8.46 1.75
C VAL A 41 14.89 8.90 0.41
N ASP A 42 14.47 7.95 -0.40
CA ASP A 42 13.80 8.19 -1.67
C ASP A 42 12.31 7.85 -1.54
N LEU A 43 11.44 8.84 -1.65
CA LEU A 43 9.99 8.68 -1.63
C LEU A 43 9.45 8.56 -3.06
N PHE A 44 9.11 7.35 -3.47
CA PHE A 44 8.63 7.09 -4.83
C PHE A 44 7.12 7.29 -4.96
N THR A 45 6.71 7.98 -6.01
CA THR A 45 5.32 8.19 -6.39
C THR A 45 5.17 8.26 -7.91
N ARG A 46 3.93 8.33 -8.38
CA ARG A 46 3.64 8.46 -9.80
C ARG A 46 3.90 9.90 -10.29
N LEU A 47 4.50 10.03 -11.47
CA LEU A 47 4.62 11.30 -12.18
C LEU A 47 3.26 11.68 -12.79
N VAL A 48 2.83 12.93 -12.54
CA VAL A 48 1.57 13.48 -13.06
C VAL A 48 1.85 14.85 -13.67
N ALA A 49 1.70 14.95 -14.97
CA ALA A 49 1.89 16.18 -15.75
C ALA A 49 0.56 16.64 -16.40
N SER A 50 -0.56 16.47 -15.69
CA SER A 50 -1.88 16.86 -16.12
C SER A 50 -2.08 18.38 -16.01
N PRO A 51 -2.80 19.01 -16.96
CA PRO A 51 -3.15 20.44 -16.86
C PRO A 51 -4.06 20.77 -15.65
N ASP A 52 -4.72 19.76 -15.07
CA ASP A 52 -5.65 19.91 -13.94
C ASP A 52 -4.95 19.93 -12.58
N VAL A 53 -3.62 19.71 -12.53
CA VAL A 53 -2.80 19.70 -11.31
C VAL A 53 -1.65 20.69 -11.42
N ASP A 54 -1.04 21.02 -10.28
CA ASP A 54 0.12 21.91 -10.25
C ASP A 54 1.31 21.27 -11.01
N ALA A 55 2.10 22.13 -11.70
CA ALA A 55 3.27 21.71 -12.47
C ALA A 55 4.35 20.99 -11.63
N ASP A 56 4.37 21.21 -10.33
CA ASP A 56 5.30 20.54 -9.40
C ASP A 56 5.19 19.01 -9.45
N TYR A 57 3.99 18.47 -9.72
CA TYR A 57 3.77 17.02 -9.81
C TYR A 57 4.35 16.38 -11.08
N GLY A 58 4.75 17.20 -12.06
CA GLY A 58 5.45 16.79 -13.27
C GLY A 58 6.98 16.78 -13.15
N GLN A 59 7.55 17.23 -12.02
CA GLN A 59 8.99 17.18 -11.79
C GLN A 59 9.40 15.74 -11.40
N GLU A 60 10.38 15.19 -12.10
CA GLU A 60 10.87 13.82 -11.80
C GLU A 60 11.47 13.69 -10.41
N ILE A 61 12.24 14.68 -9.97
CA ILE A 61 12.92 14.69 -8.66
C ILE A 61 12.65 16.01 -7.94
N GLU A 62 12.15 15.92 -6.71
CA GLU A 62 11.90 17.06 -5.83
C GLU A 62 12.63 16.85 -4.48
N PRO A 63 13.52 17.76 -4.05
CA PRO A 63 14.18 17.66 -2.76
C PRO A 63 13.20 17.81 -1.59
N LEU A 64 13.29 16.95 -0.59
CA LEU A 64 12.58 17.07 0.70
C LEU A 64 13.48 17.56 1.83
N GLY A 65 14.79 17.64 1.59
CA GLY A 65 15.83 18.00 2.53
C GLY A 65 17.19 17.55 2.02
N GLU A 66 18.19 17.57 2.88
CA GLU A 66 19.58 17.22 2.50
C GLU A 66 19.72 15.75 2.08
N LYS A 67 19.03 14.85 2.76
CA LYS A 67 19.13 13.39 2.53
C LYS A 67 17.80 12.77 2.04
N ALA A 68 16.77 13.55 1.78
CA ALA A 68 15.47 13.06 1.33
C ALA A 68 15.02 13.74 0.04
N ARG A 69 14.36 12.96 -0.82
CA ARG A 69 13.76 13.47 -2.07
C ARG A 69 12.52 12.68 -2.45
N ILE A 70 11.62 13.32 -3.20
CA ILE A 70 10.54 12.65 -3.92
C ILE A 70 11.07 12.30 -5.31
N VAL A 71 10.84 11.05 -5.71
CA VAL A 71 11.15 10.55 -7.06
C VAL A 71 9.84 10.16 -7.72
N ARG A 72 9.53 10.79 -8.85
CA ARG A 72 8.30 10.52 -9.59
C ARG A 72 8.59 9.67 -10.80
N ILE A 73 7.87 8.57 -10.90
CA ILE A 73 8.06 7.52 -11.91
C ILE A 73 6.84 7.50 -12.83
N VAL A 74 7.08 7.40 -14.13
CA VAL A 74 6.02 7.22 -15.12
C VAL A 74 5.34 5.86 -14.93
N ALA A 75 4.00 5.88 -14.87
CA ALA A 75 3.16 4.68 -14.88
C ALA A 75 1.78 5.04 -15.43
N GLY A 76 1.45 4.51 -16.60
CA GLY A 76 0.33 4.99 -17.41
C GLY A 76 0.57 6.40 -17.97
N PRO A 77 -0.41 7.02 -18.63
CA PRO A 77 -0.30 8.34 -19.25
C PRO A 77 0.01 9.41 -18.19
N PRO A 78 1.13 10.13 -18.30
CA PRO A 78 1.48 11.17 -17.32
C PRO A 78 0.56 12.38 -17.39
N GLU A 79 -0.12 12.62 -18.52
CA GLU A 79 -1.02 13.73 -18.76
C GLU A 79 -2.36 13.58 -18.01
N GLU A 80 -2.61 12.43 -17.40
CA GLU A 80 -3.85 12.13 -16.69
C GLU A 80 -3.61 11.88 -15.20
N TYR A 81 -4.46 12.46 -14.35
CA TYR A 81 -4.54 12.04 -12.96
C TYR A 81 -5.40 10.78 -12.84
N ILE A 82 -4.79 9.65 -12.58
CA ILE A 82 -5.48 8.34 -12.48
C ILE A 82 -5.85 8.10 -11.01
N PRO A 83 -7.15 7.90 -10.68
CA PRO A 83 -7.58 7.56 -9.32
C PRO A 83 -7.07 6.17 -8.91
N LYS A 84 -6.89 5.95 -7.61
CA LYS A 84 -6.27 4.72 -7.08
C LYS A 84 -6.96 3.41 -7.51
N GLU A 85 -8.27 3.46 -7.73
CA GLU A 85 -9.04 2.30 -8.19
C GLU A 85 -8.67 1.86 -9.62
N ALA A 86 -8.13 2.77 -10.44
CA ALA A 86 -7.70 2.52 -11.82
C ALA A 86 -6.18 2.35 -11.97
N LEU A 87 -5.39 2.61 -10.93
CA LEU A 87 -3.92 2.48 -10.99
C LEU A 87 -3.41 1.06 -11.14
N TRP A 88 -4.22 0.06 -10.80
CA TRP A 88 -3.82 -1.35 -10.80
C TRP A 88 -3.20 -1.83 -12.11
N ASP A 89 -3.67 -1.30 -13.22
CA ASP A 89 -3.25 -1.68 -14.56
C ASP A 89 -1.86 -1.14 -14.93
N HIS A 90 -1.38 -0.15 -14.17
CA HIS A 90 -0.12 0.52 -14.40
C HIS A 90 0.96 0.16 -13.37
N LEU A 91 0.65 -0.65 -12.34
CA LEU A 91 1.57 -0.94 -11.25
C LEU A 91 2.77 -1.80 -11.69
N ASP A 92 2.60 -2.71 -12.65
CA ASP A 92 3.71 -3.51 -13.17
C ASP A 92 4.69 -2.65 -13.99
N SER A 93 4.18 -1.69 -14.77
CA SER A 93 5.02 -0.70 -15.44
C SER A 93 5.73 0.22 -14.44
N PHE A 94 5.05 0.57 -13.34
CA PHE A 94 5.67 1.32 -12.25
C PHE A 94 6.84 0.55 -11.62
N VAL A 95 6.67 -0.77 -11.37
CA VAL A 95 7.75 -1.64 -10.89
C VAL A 95 8.93 -1.65 -11.86
N ASP A 96 8.67 -1.88 -13.14
CA ASP A 96 9.72 -1.99 -14.15
C ASP A 96 10.50 -0.67 -14.32
N ASN A 97 9.81 0.47 -14.29
CA ASN A 97 10.43 1.79 -14.36
C ASN A 97 11.19 2.13 -13.06
N MET A 98 10.69 1.73 -11.90
CA MET A 98 11.46 1.84 -10.64
C MET A 98 12.73 0.99 -10.67
N LEU A 99 12.65 -0.24 -11.16
CA LEU A 99 13.84 -1.09 -11.34
C LEU A 99 14.87 -0.42 -12.23
N ALA A 100 14.44 0.17 -13.35
CA ALA A 100 15.32 0.89 -14.26
C ALA A 100 15.95 2.12 -13.56
N PHE A 101 15.17 2.90 -12.81
CA PHE A 101 15.66 4.06 -12.07
C PHE A 101 16.66 3.67 -10.97
N ILE A 102 16.32 2.68 -10.12
CA ILE A 102 17.20 2.22 -9.02
C ILE A 102 18.54 1.72 -9.56
N ARG A 103 18.58 1.13 -10.76
CA ARG A 103 19.82 0.72 -11.42
C ARG A 103 20.73 1.86 -11.82
N THR A 104 20.20 3.07 -12.00
CA THR A 104 21.00 4.27 -12.24
C THR A 104 21.65 4.83 -10.98
N MET A 105 21.20 4.33 -9.81
CA MET A 105 21.76 4.72 -8.52
C MET A 105 23.04 3.93 -8.23
N ASP A 106 23.95 4.54 -7.51
CA ASP A 106 25.22 3.89 -7.11
C ASP A 106 25.01 2.76 -6.10
N ARG A 107 23.83 2.70 -5.48
CA ARG A 107 23.53 1.77 -4.39
C ARG A 107 22.06 1.28 -4.45
N VAL A 108 21.90 -0.02 -4.25
CA VAL A 108 20.57 -0.64 -4.02
C VAL A 108 20.05 -0.23 -2.64
N PRO A 109 18.73 0.02 -2.47
CA PRO A 109 18.15 0.29 -1.16
C PRO A 109 18.43 -0.83 -0.15
N ASP A 110 18.70 -0.50 1.10
CA ASP A 110 18.86 -1.49 2.18
C ASP A 110 17.50 -2.04 2.65
N ILE A 111 16.42 -1.29 2.47
CA ILE A 111 15.05 -1.62 2.88
C ILE A 111 14.05 -0.93 1.97
N ILE A 112 12.89 -1.54 1.80
CA ILE A 112 11.75 -0.96 1.11
C ILE A 112 10.61 -0.82 2.11
N HIS A 113 10.03 0.38 2.20
CA HIS A 113 8.83 0.63 3.00
C HIS A 113 7.67 1.03 2.10
N SER A 114 6.62 0.25 2.09
CA SER A 114 5.43 0.47 1.28
C SER A 114 4.27 1.01 2.11
N HIS A 115 3.52 1.95 1.54
CA HIS A 115 2.37 2.58 2.19
C HIS A 115 1.11 2.40 1.36
N TYR A 116 0.11 1.70 1.90
CA TYR A 116 -1.14 1.33 1.24
C TYR A 116 -1.00 0.15 0.25
N ALA A 117 -2.13 -0.39 -0.22
CA ALA A 117 -2.21 -1.62 -1.02
C ALA A 117 -1.45 -1.58 -2.35
N ASP A 118 -1.58 -0.48 -3.12
CA ASP A 118 -0.89 -0.29 -4.39
C ASP A 118 0.64 -0.30 -4.23
N ALA A 119 1.14 0.46 -3.24
CA ALA A 119 2.56 0.46 -2.92
C ALA A 119 3.00 -0.86 -2.27
N GLY A 120 2.11 -1.57 -1.57
CA GLY A 120 2.36 -2.91 -1.06
C GLY A 120 2.68 -3.90 -2.17
N TYR A 121 1.85 -3.91 -3.21
CA TYR A 121 2.08 -4.71 -4.41
C TYR A 121 3.43 -4.41 -5.07
N VAL A 122 3.71 -3.13 -5.31
CA VAL A 122 4.98 -2.67 -5.91
C VAL A 122 6.16 -3.01 -5.00
N GLY A 123 6.07 -2.71 -3.72
CA GLY A 123 7.11 -2.95 -2.72
C GLY A 123 7.47 -4.42 -2.59
N SER A 124 6.48 -5.33 -2.63
CA SER A 124 6.69 -6.77 -2.59
C SER A 124 7.53 -7.25 -3.79
N ARG A 125 7.19 -6.81 -5.00
CA ARG A 125 7.92 -7.18 -6.22
C ARG A 125 9.37 -6.66 -6.21
N LEU A 126 9.57 -5.40 -5.79
CA LEU A 126 10.90 -4.80 -5.69
C LEU A 126 11.75 -5.45 -4.58
N ALA A 127 11.17 -5.71 -3.41
CA ALA A 127 11.86 -6.37 -2.29
C ALA A 127 12.28 -7.79 -2.67
N HIS A 128 11.42 -8.52 -3.37
CA HIS A 128 11.75 -9.82 -3.93
C HIS A 128 12.89 -9.72 -4.94
N PHE A 129 12.83 -8.76 -5.86
CA PHE A 129 13.86 -8.61 -6.90
C PHE A 129 15.24 -8.26 -6.32
N PHE A 130 15.30 -7.29 -5.40
CA PHE A 130 16.55 -6.84 -4.80
C PHE A 130 17.03 -7.69 -3.62
N ASN A 131 16.23 -8.64 -3.14
CA ASN A 131 16.50 -9.45 -1.94
C ASN A 131 16.73 -8.57 -0.69
N VAL A 132 15.87 -7.59 -0.49
CA VAL A 132 15.90 -6.68 0.66
C VAL A 132 14.63 -6.82 1.49
N PRO A 133 14.66 -6.47 2.79
CA PRO A 133 13.47 -6.52 3.63
C PRO A 133 12.37 -5.59 3.13
N LEU A 134 11.11 -6.03 3.30
CA LEU A 134 9.91 -5.23 3.08
C LEU A 134 9.28 -4.84 4.41
N VAL A 135 9.10 -3.55 4.63
CA VAL A 135 8.23 -2.98 5.67
C VAL A 135 6.94 -2.50 5.03
N HIS A 136 5.82 -2.67 5.69
CA HIS A 136 4.52 -2.23 5.18
C HIS A 136 3.71 -1.46 6.21
N THR A 137 2.98 -0.43 5.75
CA THR A 137 1.95 0.29 6.53
C THR A 137 0.68 0.39 5.70
N GLY A 138 -0.43 -0.19 6.18
CA GLY A 138 -1.67 -0.31 5.40
C GLY A 138 -2.46 0.99 5.26
N HIS A 139 -2.48 1.86 6.26
CA HIS A 139 -3.28 3.10 6.41
C HIS A 139 -4.80 2.92 6.32
N SER A 140 -5.27 2.09 5.43
CA SER A 140 -6.67 1.71 5.24
C SER A 140 -6.70 0.32 4.63
N LEU A 141 -7.54 -0.56 5.15
CA LEU A 141 -7.56 -1.97 4.79
C LEU A 141 -8.79 -2.32 3.95
N GLY A 142 -8.58 -3.08 2.87
CA GLY A 142 -9.60 -3.44 1.90
C GLY A 142 -10.71 -4.30 2.50
N ARG A 143 -10.36 -5.33 3.27
CA ARG A 143 -11.34 -6.22 3.92
C ARG A 143 -12.23 -5.44 4.90
N VAL A 144 -11.66 -4.51 5.67
CA VAL A 144 -12.41 -3.62 6.58
C VAL A 144 -13.34 -2.69 5.79
N LYS A 145 -12.83 -2.06 4.72
CA LYS A 145 -13.63 -1.20 3.84
C LYS A 145 -14.76 -1.99 3.18
N ARG A 146 -14.49 -3.21 2.68
CA ARG A 146 -15.51 -4.08 2.07
C ARG A 146 -16.62 -4.44 3.05
N ARG A 147 -16.27 -4.87 4.27
CA ARG A 147 -17.24 -5.18 5.34
C ARG A 147 -18.16 -3.99 5.62
N ARG A 148 -17.61 -2.78 5.70
CA ARG A 148 -18.37 -1.54 5.93
C ARG A 148 -19.30 -1.22 4.76
N LEU A 149 -18.84 -1.37 3.51
CA LEU A 149 -19.67 -1.10 2.33
C LEU A 149 -20.82 -2.10 2.20
N LEU A 150 -20.58 -3.38 2.51
CA LEU A 150 -21.65 -4.40 2.57
C LEU A 150 -22.68 -4.08 3.67
N ALA A 151 -22.23 -3.66 4.85
CA ALA A 151 -23.12 -3.24 5.94
C ALA A 151 -23.98 -2.01 5.57
N ASN A 152 -23.47 -1.16 4.69
CA ASN A 152 -24.21 -0.02 4.14
C ASN A 152 -25.11 -0.40 2.94
N GLY A 153 -25.29 -1.69 2.65
CA GLY A 153 -26.22 -2.21 1.66
C GLY A 153 -25.73 -2.27 0.22
N LEU A 154 -24.43 -2.02 -0.06
CA LEU A 154 -23.89 -2.23 -1.39
C LEU A 154 -23.72 -3.72 -1.70
N SER A 155 -24.00 -4.13 -2.96
CA SER A 155 -23.72 -5.51 -3.40
C SER A 155 -22.21 -5.75 -3.58
N SER A 156 -21.78 -7.01 -3.47
CA SER A 156 -20.37 -7.37 -3.77
C SER A 156 -19.97 -6.96 -5.18
N GLN A 157 -20.85 -7.12 -6.15
CA GLN A 157 -20.59 -6.74 -7.54
C GLN A 157 -20.40 -5.23 -7.71
N ASP A 158 -21.21 -4.40 -7.05
CA ASP A 158 -21.04 -2.94 -7.06
C ASP A 158 -19.75 -2.50 -6.41
N ILE A 159 -19.37 -3.17 -5.30
CA ILE A 159 -18.12 -2.90 -4.59
C ILE A 159 -16.91 -3.20 -5.49
N ASP A 160 -16.92 -4.35 -6.16
CA ASP A 160 -15.80 -4.73 -7.03
C ASP A 160 -15.72 -3.84 -8.27
N SER A 161 -16.85 -3.52 -8.91
CA SER A 161 -16.89 -2.67 -10.11
C SER A 161 -16.43 -1.22 -9.82
N ARG A 162 -16.73 -0.68 -8.61
CA ARG A 162 -16.41 0.70 -8.26
C ARG A 162 -15.03 0.87 -7.63
N TYR A 163 -14.56 -0.14 -6.88
CA TYR A 163 -13.39 -0.01 -6.00
C TYR A 163 -12.27 -0.98 -6.33
N ASN A 164 -12.41 -1.87 -7.34
CA ASN A 164 -11.45 -2.95 -7.62
C ASN A 164 -11.08 -3.73 -6.33
N MET A 165 -12.09 -4.01 -5.50
CA MET A 165 -11.87 -4.45 -4.13
C MET A 165 -11.22 -5.82 -4.03
N LEU A 166 -11.57 -6.76 -4.92
CA LEU A 166 -10.95 -8.09 -4.95
C LEU A 166 -9.45 -7.97 -5.24
N ARG A 167 -9.09 -7.25 -6.28
CA ARG A 167 -7.68 -7.02 -6.67
C ARG A 167 -6.88 -6.31 -5.57
N ARG A 168 -7.53 -5.35 -4.90
CA ARG A 168 -6.94 -4.67 -3.75
C ARG A 168 -6.65 -5.65 -2.60
N ILE A 169 -7.62 -6.49 -2.22
CA ILE A 169 -7.47 -7.46 -1.14
C ILE A 169 -6.39 -8.50 -1.48
N GLU A 170 -6.35 -8.99 -2.72
CA GLU A 170 -5.29 -9.90 -3.17
C GLU A 170 -3.90 -9.28 -3.05
N ALA A 171 -3.76 -8.00 -3.41
CA ALA A 171 -2.50 -7.27 -3.26
C ALA A 171 -2.12 -7.06 -1.79
N GLU A 172 -3.08 -6.80 -0.92
CA GLU A 172 -2.87 -6.72 0.53
C GLU A 172 -2.42 -8.06 1.10
N GLU A 173 -3.07 -9.18 0.76
CA GLU A 173 -2.65 -10.54 1.17
C GLU A 173 -1.22 -10.86 0.70
N LEU A 174 -0.91 -10.61 -0.57
CA LEU A 174 0.44 -10.80 -1.09
C LEU A 174 1.48 -9.95 -0.34
N THR A 175 1.10 -8.72 0.01
CA THR A 175 1.98 -7.81 0.75
C THR A 175 2.22 -8.32 2.17
N LEU A 176 1.18 -8.75 2.87
CA LEU A 176 1.28 -9.32 4.21
C LEU A 176 2.11 -10.62 4.23
N ALA A 177 1.92 -11.49 3.22
CA ALA A 177 2.74 -12.70 3.06
C ALA A 177 4.22 -12.39 2.81
N SER A 178 4.51 -11.27 2.14
CA SER A 178 5.87 -10.88 1.73
C SER A 178 6.59 -10.01 2.75
N ALA A 179 5.86 -9.27 3.58
CA ALA A 179 6.43 -8.32 4.52
C ALA A 179 7.21 -9.00 5.65
N ASP A 180 8.39 -8.45 5.95
CA ASP A 180 9.18 -8.84 7.11
C ASP A 180 8.71 -8.13 8.38
N LEU A 181 8.10 -6.94 8.22
CA LEU A 181 7.55 -6.14 9.30
C LEU A 181 6.35 -5.34 8.80
N ILE A 182 5.31 -5.27 9.63
CA ILE A 182 4.12 -4.44 9.39
C ILE A 182 4.03 -3.41 10.51
N ILE A 183 3.96 -2.14 10.14
CA ILE A 183 3.80 -1.03 11.07
C ILE A 183 2.35 -0.60 11.08
N THR A 184 1.76 -0.58 12.27
CA THR A 184 0.40 -0.14 12.52
C THR A 184 0.39 1.13 13.39
N SER A 185 -0.69 1.87 13.34
CA SER A 185 -0.83 3.10 14.12
C SER A 185 -1.36 2.83 15.54
N THR A 186 -2.09 1.73 15.73
CA THR A 186 -2.74 1.37 17.01
C THR A 186 -2.75 -0.14 17.23
N SER A 187 -2.90 -0.54 18.49
CA SER A 187 -3.10 -1.94 18.87
C SER A 187 -4.39 -2.52 18.29
N GLN A 188 -5.44 -1.71 18.19
CA GLN A 188 -6.72 -2.14 17.60
C GLN A 188 -6.59 -2.48 16.10
N GLU A 189 -5.72 -1.81 15.35
CA GLU A 189 -5.44 -2.21 13.96
C GLU A 189 -4.93 -3.64 13.90
N VAL A 190 -4.00 -4.01 14.78
CA VAL A 190 -3.45 -5.37 14.84
C VAL A 190 -4.52 -6.38 15.21
N GLU A 191 -5.25 -6.12 16.31
CA GLU A 191 -6.15 -7.08 16.94
C GLU A 191 -7.49 -7.28 16.21
N GLU A 192 -8.01 -6.24 15.52
CA GLU A 192 -9.35 -6.29 14.93
C GLU A 192 -9.36 -6.10 13.41
N GLN A 193 -8.39 -5.35 12.86
CA GLN A 193 -8.42 -5.02 11.44
C GLN A 193 -7.56 -5.95 10.60
N TYR A 194 -6.37 -6.32 11.08
CA TYR A 194 -5.51 -7.28 10.38
C TYR A 194 -5.90 -8.72 10.65
N GLU A 195 -6.50 -9.06 11.80
CA GLU A 195 -6.98 -10.41 12.14
C GLU A 195 -7.89 -11.03 11.08
N ILE A 196 -8.60 -10.21 10.32
CA ILE A 196 -9.52 -10.68 9.26
C ILE A 196 -8.81 -11.09 7.95
N TYR A 197 -7.48 -10.96 7.87
CA TYR A 197 -6.67 -11.36 6.72
C TYR A 197 -6.13 -12.78 6.87
N ASP A 198 -6.02 -13.48 5.74
CA ASP A 198 -5.51 -14.86 5.73
C ASP A 198 -4.02 -14.90 6.10
N CYS A 199 -3.26 -13.85 5.71
CA CYS A 199 -1.84 -13.67 6.06
C CYS A 199 -1.60 -12.96 7.40
N TYR A 200 -2.53 -13.02 8.34
CA TYR A 200 -2.38 -12.40 9.65
C TYR A 200 -1.28 -13.04 10.48
N GLN A 201 -0.21 -12.28 10.78
CA GLN A 201 0.93 -12.71 11.57
C GLN A 201 1.28 -11.61 12.59
N PRO A 202 0.67 -11.61 13.78
CA PRO A 202 0.87 -10.54 14.78
C PRO A 202 2.32 -10.41 15.24
N ASP A 203 3.11 -11.47 15.23
CA ASP A 203 4.53 -11.45 15.58
C ASP A 203 5.39 -10.59 14.62
N ARG A 204 4.89 -10.27 13.43
CA ARG A 204 5.52 -9.36 12.48
C ARG A 204 4.91 -7.96 12.52
N MET A 205 4.00 -7.68 13.44
CA MET A 205 3.33 -6.40 13.54
C MET A 205 3.88 -5.59 14.71
N CYS A 206 4.10 -4.32 14.48
CA CYS A 206 4.60 -3.38 15.49
C CYS A 206 3.78 -2.11 15.48
N VAL A 207 3.32 -1.69 16.65
CA VAL A 207 2.59 -0.43 16.81
C VAL A 207 3.59 0.70 16.93
N ILE A 208 3.66 1.55 15.91
CA ILE A 208 4.42 2.81 15.91
C ILE A 208 3.46 3.91 15.46
N PRO A 209 2.91 4.70 16.40
CA PRO A 209 1.91 5.70 16.07
C PRO A 209 2.52 6.83 15.22
N PRO A 210 1.74 7.46 14.33
CA PRO A 210 2.20 8.63 13.58
C PRO A 210 2.52 9.80 14.51
N GLY A 211 3.48 10.62 14.09
CA GLY A 211 3.87 11.82 14.81
C GLY A 211 2.97 13.02 14.54
N THR A 212 3.00 13.99 15.44
CA THR A 212 2.48 15.34 15.22
C THR A 212 3.63 16.34 15.10
N ASP A 213 3.33 17.51 14.51
CA ASP A 213 4.30 18.60 14.36
C ASP A 213 4.31 19.49 15.61
N LEU A 214 5.32 19.29 16.46
CA LEU A 214 5.51 20.04 17.71
C LEU A 214 5.97 21.50 17.48
N THR A 215 6.25 21.88 16.24
CA THR A 215 6.52 23.30 15.90
C THR A 215 5.24 24.08 15.65
N LEU A 216 4.14 23.40 15.34
CA LEU A 216 2.82 23.95 15.17
C LEU A 216 1.96 23.85 16.43
N PHE A 217 2.00 22.67 17.06
CA PHE A 217 1.22 22.36 18.27
C PHE A 217 2.16 22.41 19.48
N TYR A 218 2.02 23.44 20.29
CA TYR A 218 2.84 23.73 21.48
C TYR A 218 2.00 24.51 22.51
N PRO A 219 2.43 24.57 23.78
CA PRO A 219 1.69 25.25 24.84
C PRO A 219 1.47 26.74 24.58
N PRO A 220 0.46 27.36 25.21
CA PRO A 220 0.13 28.77 25.05
C PRO A 220 1.32 29.71 25.32
N GLN A 221 1.38 30.80 24.58
CA GLN A 221 2.35 31.87 24.75
C GLN A 221 1.82 33.07 25.55
N GLY A 222 0.49 33.12 25.77
CA GLY A 222 -0.20 34.16 26.52
C GLY A 222 -0.86 35.27 25.69
N ASP A 223 -0.69 35.25 24.38
CA ASP A 223 -1.24 36.23 23.45
C ASP A 223 -2.41 35.73 22.60
N GLU A 224 -2.86 34.50 22.83
CA GLU A 224 -3.89 33.82 22.04
C GLU A 224 -5.22 34.55 22.01
N TRP A 225 -5.59 35.26 23.07
CA TRP A 225 -6.79 36.09 23.10
C TRP A 225 -6.77 37.26 22.11
N ASN A 226 -5.62 37.69 21.64
CA ASN A 226 -5.49 38.78 20.69
C ASN A 226 -5.64 38.36 19.23
N THR A 227 -5.90 37.08 18.97
CA THR A 227 -6.03 36.55 17.61
C THR A 227 -7.43 36.76 17.02
N PRO A 228 -7.54 36.86 15.66
CA PRO A 228 -8.87 37.00 15.02
C PRO A 228 -9.82 35.85 15.34
N ILE A 229 -9.31 34.61 15.47
CA ILE A 229 -10.15 33.44 15.81
C ILE A 229 -10.67 33.53 17.25
N ALA A 230 -9.87 34.02 18.21
CA ALA A 230 -10.33 34.24 19.58
C ALA A 230 -11.46 35.26 19.63
N GLN A 231 -11.36 36.37 18.86
CA GLN A 231 -12.43 37.37 18.75
C GLN A 231 -13.69 36.76 18.11
N ALA A 232 -13.55 35.92 17.10
CA ALA A 232 -14.66 35.23 16.48
C ALA A 232 -15.37 34.25 17.42
N ILE A 233 -14.63 33.59 18.32
CA ILE A 233 -15.17 32.70 19.34
C ILE A 233 -15.83 33.50 20.48
N SER A 234 -15.19 34.54 20.97
CA SER A 234 -15.63 35.34 22.11
C SER A 234 -17.03 35.97 21.89
N ARG A 235 -17.36 36.35 20.65
CA ARG A 235 -18.67 36.94 20.32
C ARG A 235 -19.89 36.06 20.64
N PHE A 236 -19.69 34.75 20.83
CA PHE A 236 -20.75 33.81 21.17
C PHE A 236 -20.97 33.67 22.69
N LEU A 237 -20.02 34.14 23.50
CA LEU A 237 -19.93 33.85 24.92
C LEU A 237 -20.21 35.07 25.77
N ARG A 238 -21.03 34.90 26.85
CA ARG A 238 -21.27 35.98 27.84
C ARG A 238 -20.03 36.25 28.69
N ASP A 239 -19.31 35.20 29.06
CA ASP A 239 -18.05 35.27 29.80
C ASP A 239 -16.97 34.48 29.05
N PRO A 240 -16.27 35.09 28.11
CA PRO A 240 -15.27 34.40 27.31
C PRO A 240 -14.05 33.89 28.08
N GLN A 241 -13.82 34.37 29.32
CA GLN A 241 -12.65 33.99 30.12
C GLN A 241 -12.85 32.66 30.88
N LYS A 242 -14.02 32.08 30.90
CA LYS A 242 -14.25 30.76 31.48
C LYS A 242 -13.46 29.69 30.69
N PRO A 243 -13.03 28.60 31.37
CA PRO A 243 -12.46 27.43 30.72
C PRO A 243 -13.29 26.99 29.53
N LEU A 244 -12.60 26.58 28.43
CA LEU A 244 -13.25 26.11 27.21
C LEU A 244 -13.23 24.57 27.14
N ILE A 245 -14.38 23.94 27.12
CA ILE A 245 -14.53 22.53 26.74
C ILE A 245 -14.53 22.49 25.22
N LEU A 246 -13.41 22.07 24.62
CA LEU A 246 -13.21 22.08 23.17
C LEU A 246 -13.51 20.73 22.53
N SER A 247 -14.38 20.71 21.53
CA SER A 247 -14.49 19.60 20.57
C SER A 247 -14.22 20.11 19.15
N LEU A 248 -13.29 19.45 18.45
CA LEU A 248 -12.87 19.80 17.10
C LEU A 248 -12.92 18.57 16.20
N SER A 249 -13.84 18.55 15.24
CA SER A 249 -14.02 17.45 14.30
C SER A 249 -14.84 17.88 13.08
N ARG A 250 -15.01 17.00 12.10
CA ARG A 250 -16.01 17.19 11.06
C ARG A 250 -17.42 16.93 11.64
N PRO A 251 -18.46 17.57 11.07
CA PRO A 251 -19.85 17.29 11.44
C PRO A 251 -20.29 15.94 10.83
N ASP A 252 -19.91 14.86 11.48
CA ASP A 252 -20.15 13.46 11.09
C ASP A 252 -20.82 12.78 12.30
N ALA A 253 -21.91 12.04 12.08
CA ALA A 253 -22.66 11.37 13.14
C ALA A 253 -21.77 10.46 14.02
N ARG A 254 -20.72 9.85 13.45
CA ARG A 254 -19.77 9.02 14.20
C ARG A 254 -18.91 9.81 15.18
N LYS A 255 -18.76 11.13 15.00
CA LYS A 255 -18.05 12.01 15.94
C LYS A 255 -18.88 12.35 17.17
N ASN A 256 -20.18 12.02 17.15
CA ASN A 256 -21.10 12.01 18.29
C ASN A 256 -21.08 13.31 19.13
N ILE A 257 -20.90 14.45 18.48
CA ILE A 257 -20.82 15.76 19.14
C ILE A 257 -22.11 16.04 19.93
N GLY A 258 -23.26 15.49 19.48
CA GLY A 258 -24.55 15.61 20.14
C GLY A 258 -24.54 15.12 21.59
N ALA A 259 -23.86 14.00 21.87
CA ALA A 259 -23.76 13.48 23.24
C ALA A 259 -22.99 14.44 24.17
N LEU A 260 -21.98 15.13 23.67
CA LEU A 260 -21.28 16.16 24.45
C LEU A 260 -22.20 17.36 24.75
N VAL A 261 -22.98 17.79 23.75
CA VAL A 261 -23.94 18.89 23.95
C VAL A 261 -25.02 18.50 24.94
N GLU A 262 -25.55 17.28 24.89
CA GLU A 262 -26.48 16.72 25.83
C GLU A 262 -25.90 16.66 27.26
N ALA A 263 -24.71 16.11 27.43
CA ALA A 263 -24.02 16.03 28.71
C ALA A 263 -23.80 17.42 29.32
N TYR A 264 -23.37 18.39 28.52
CA TYR A 264 -23.18 19.77 28.94
C TYR A 264 -24.55 20.45 29.25
N GLY A 265 -25.54 20.23 28.41
CA GLY A 265 -26.90 20.80 28.55
C GLY A 265 -27.62 20.33 29.82
N ASN A 266 -27.47 19.07 30.17
CA ASN A 266 -28.09 18.50 31.40
C ASN A 266 -27.29 18.83 32.68
N SER A 267 -26.06 19.31 32.60
CA SER A 267 -25.22 19.61 33.76
C SER A 267 -25.12 21.10 34.05
N THR A 268 -25.93 21.61 34.96
CA THR A 268 -25.83 23.00 35.44
C THR A 268 -24.41 23.31 35.95
N ARG A 269 -23.78 22.34 36.61
CA ARG A 269 -22.47 22.52 37.17
C ARG A 269 -21.37 22.74 36.10
N LEU A 270 -21.41 22.00 35.00
CA LEU A 270 -20.50 22.24 33.86
C LEU A 270 -20.72 23.64 33.25
N GLN A 271 -21.99 24.07 33.11
CA GLN A 271 -22.33 25.40 32.57
C GLN A 271 -21.86 26.55 33.48
N GLU A 272 -21.81 26.32 34.80
CA GLU A 272 -21.26 27.29 35.75
C GLU A 272 -19.73 27.42 35.59
N LEU A 273 -19.03 26.30 35.40
CA LEU A 273 -17.56 26.21 35.41
C LEU A 273 -16.91 26.57 34.07
N ALA A 274 -17.55 26.23 32.97
CA ALA A 274 -16.91 26.28 31.65
C ALA A 274 -17.88 26.70 30.53
N ASN A 275 -17.34 27.15 29.41
CA ASN A 275 -18.05 27.29 28.16
C ASN A 275 -17.77 26.08 27.22
N LEU A 276 -18.68 25.82 26.31
CA LEU A 276 -18.52 24.82 25.27
C LEU A 276 -18.05 25.47 23.97
N LEU A 277 -16.98 24.94 23.34
CA LEU A 277 -16.48 25.36 22.03
C LEU A 277 -16.54 24.20 21.05
N ILE A 278 -17.42 24.31 20.05
CA ILE A 278 -17.61 23.30 19.00
C ILE A 278 -17.10 23.84 17.68
N VAL A 279 -16.05 23.23 17.17
CA VAL A 279 -15.48 23.53 15.85
C VAL A 279 -15.83 22.36 14.92
N ALA A 280 -16.96 22.49 14.22
CA ALA A 280 -17.54 21.45 13.37
C ALA A 280 -17.38 21.79 11.89
N GLY A 281 -16.12 21.76 11.42
CA GLY A 281 -15.76 22.05 10.04
C GLY A 281 -16.05 23.47 9.57
N ASN A 282 -15.86 23.72 8.29
CA ASN A 282 -16.12 25.02 7.62
C ASN A 282 -17.41 24.94 6.80
N ARG A 283 -18.21 25.99 6.79
CA ARG A 283 -19.45 26.05 6.00
C ARG A 283 -19.77 27.46 5.47
N ASN A 284 -20.33 27.53 4.30
CA ASN A 284 -20.98 28.75 3.78
C ASN A 284 -22.46 28.74 4.18
N SER A 285 -23.14 27.65 3.91
CA SER A 285 -24.51 27.40 4.29
C SER A 285 -24.64 25.93 4.69
N ILE A 286 -25.43 25.63 5.71
CA ILE A 286 -25.74 24.23 6.08
C ILE A 286 -26.43 23.51 4.91
N LYS A 287 -27.29 24.21 4.18
CA LYS A 287 -28.03 23.65 3.04
C LYS A 287 -27.17 23.23 1.85
N GLU A 288 -25.90 23.69 1.81
CA GLU A 288 -24.93 23.35 0.74
C GLU A 288 -24.02 22.19 1.14
N MET A 289 -24.11 21.70 2.37
CA MET A 289 -23.33 20.57 2.87
C MET A 289 -23.97 19.23 2.44
N ASP A 290 -23.24 18.13 2.60
CA ASP A 290 -23.83 16.80 2.47
C ASP A 290 -24.94 16.56 3.51
N ILE A 291 -25.87 15.65 3.21
CA ILE A 291 -27.06 15.40 4.01
C ILE A 291 -26.71 15.04 5.47
N GLY A 292 -25.71 14.17 5.67
CA GLY A 292 -25.30 13.76 7.01
C GLY A 292 -24.76 14.92 7.84
N ALA A 293 -23.96 15.80 7.25
CA ALA A 293 -23.47 17.01 7.92
C ALA A 293 -24.58 18.02 8.21
N GLN A 294 -25.59 18.13 7.31
CA GLN A 294 -26.78 18.95 7.54
C GLN A 294 -27.56 18.47 8.75
N GLU A 295 -27.82 17.16 8.87
CA GLU A 295 -28.52 16.53 10.01
C GLU A 295 -27.79 16.81 11.31
N VAL A 296 -26.48 16.48 11.38
CA VAL A 296 -25.67 16.70 12.59
C VAL A 296 -25.69 18.17 13.05
N LEU A 297 -25.51 19.12 12.15
CA LEU A 297 -25.53 20.55 12.51
C LEU A 297 -26.91 21.04 12.91
N SER A 298 -27.96 20.55 12.26
CA SER A 298 -29.35 20.90 12.62
C SER A 298 -29.70 20.41 14.03
N ASP A 299 -29.35 19.17 14.33
CA ASP A 299 -29.56 18.58 15.65
C ASP A 299 -28.80 19.33 16.75
N LEU A 300 -27.56 19.76 16.48
CA LEU A 300 -26.79 20.59 17.42
C LEU A 300 -27.49 21.92 17.69
N PHE A 301 -28.01 22.60 16.68
CA PHE A 301 -28.74 23.87 16.89
C PHE A 301 -30.05 23.68 17.62
N PHE A 302 -30.79 22.60 17.37
CA PHE A 302 -31.97 22.25 18.16
C PHE A 302 -31.60 21.97 19.62
N ALA A 303 -30.50 21.29 19.88
CA ALA A 303 -30.01 21.03 21.23
C ALA A 303 -29.60 22.34 21.97
N PHE A 304 -28.94 23.28 21.25
CA PHE A 304 -28.59 24.58 21.86
C PHE A 304 -29.82 25.35 22.30
N ASP A 305 -30.90 25.33 21.54
CA ASP A 305 -32.19 25.94 21.89
C ASP A 305 -32.88 25.19 23.04
N TYR A 306 -32.97 23.87 22.93
CA TYR A 306 -33.64 23.02 23.93
C TYR A 306 -33.04 23.15 25.34
N TYR A 307 -31.68 23.25 25.43
CA TYR A 307 -31.00 23.39 26.73
C TYR A 307 -30.72 24.84 27.15
N ASP A 308 -31.20 25.83 26.43
CA ASP A 308 -30.92 27.28 26.66
C ASP A 308 -29.42 27.59 26.84
N LEU A 309 -28.64 27.18 25.87
CA LEU A 309 -27.17 27.33 25.88
C LEU A 309 -26.70 28.66 25.28
N TYR A 310 -27.57 29.65 25.12
CA TYR A 310 -27.22 30.97 24.57
C TYR A 310 -26.20 31.70 25.43
N GLY A 311 -25.10 32.10 24.77
CA GLY A 311 -23.99 32.74 25.45
C GLY A 311 -23.07 31.82 26.25
N LYS A 312 -23.25 30.49 26.13
CA LYS A 312 -22.44 29.46 26.78
C LYS A 312 -21.74 28.55 25.76
N VAL A 313 -22.17 28.55 24.50
CA VAL A 313 -21.64 27.73 23.42
C VAL A 313 -21.11 28.61 22.29
N ALA A 314 -19.86 28.41 21.91
CA ALA A 314 -19.27 29.00 20.71
C ALA A 314 -19.22 27.95 19.59
N TYR A 315 -19.66 28.33 18.38
CA TYR A 315 -19.71 27.45 17.21
C TYR A 315 -19.31 28.21 15.94
N PRO A 316 -18.02 28.61 15.80
CA PRO A 316 -17.56 29.42 14.70
C PRO A 316 -17.89 28.76 13.35
N LYS A 317 -18.34 29.60 12.40
CA LYS A 317 -18.75 29.13 11.05
C LYS A 317 -17.57 28.75 10.17
N ARG A 318 -16.43 29.38 10.38
CA ARG A 318 -15.22 29.21 9.59
C ARG A 318 -13.97 29.37 10.46
N HIS A 319 -12.96 28.63 10.10
CA HIS A 319 -11.59 28.76 10.58
C HIS A 319 -10.64 28.38 9.44
N LYS A 320 -9.43 28.89 9.47
CA LYS A 320 -8.36 28.48 8.56
C LYS A 320 -7.55 27.35 9.18
N ALA A 321 -6.80 26.62 8.35
CA ALA A 321 -5.95 25.53 8.81
C ALA A 321 -4.84 26.04 9.76
N ASP A 322 -4.30 27.21 9.52
CA ASP A 322 -3.30 27.87 10.35
C ASP A 322 -3.87 28.44 11.67
N GLU A 323 -5.18 28.56 11.79
CA GLU A 323 -5.86 28.95 13.03
C GLU A 323 -6.11 27.78 13.99
N VAL A 324 -6.06 26.54 13.52
CA VAL A 324 -6.32 25.35 14.37
C VAL A 324 -5.37 25.26 15.58
N PRO A 325 -4.05 25.45 15.45
CA PRO A 325 -3.16 25.48 16.60
C PRO A 325 -3.50 26.59 17.62
N TYR A 326 -3.98 27.74 17.14
CA TYR A 326 -4.43 28.83 18.03
C TYR A 326 -5.71 28.49 18.80
N ILE A 327 -6.62 27.72 18.21
CA ILE A 327 -7.85 27.23 18.88
C ILE A 327 -7.48 26.32 20.06
N TYR A 328 -6.57 25.37 19.85
CA TYR A 328 -6.08 24.51 20.92
C TYR A 328 -5.39 25.31 22.03
N ARG A 329 -4.48 26.22 21.69
CA ARG A 329 -3.78 27.06 22.67
C ARG A 329 -4.73 28.00 23.42
N LEU A 330 -5.74 28.55 22.75
CA LEU A 330 -6.75 29.37 23.39
C LEU A 330 -7.53 28.57 24.46
N ALA A 331 -7.94 27.33 24.12
CA ALA A 331 -8.61 26.46 25.07
C ALA A 331 -7.67 26.10 26.23
N ALA A 332 -6.39 25.81 25.96
CA ALA A 332 -5.41 25.53 27.00
C ALA A 332 -5.16 26.73 27.92
N LEU A 333 -5.01 27.94 27.34
CA LEU A 333 -4.82 29.18 28.08
C LEU A 333 -5.99 29.50 29.00
N SER A 334 -7.23 29.15 28.59
CA SER A 334 -8.42 29.32 29.42
C SER A 334 -8.51 28.31 30.59
N GLY A 335 -7.61 27.33 30.69
CA GLY A 335 -7.69 26.23 31.66
C GLY A 335 -8.71 25.16 31.25
N GLY A 336 -8.97 25.00 29.97
CA GLY A 336 -9.97 24.10 29.40
C GLY A 336 -9.54 22.65 29.25
N VAL A 337 -10.41 21.87 28.58
CA VAL A 337 -10.26 20.42 28.35
C VAL A 337 -10.66 20.12 26.89
N PHE A 338 -9.95 19.22 26.25
CA PHE A 338 -10.31 18.70 24.92
C PHE A 338 -11.18 17.45 25.05
N VAL A 339 -12.27 17.38 24.27
CA VAL A 339 -13.21 16.23 24.29
C VAL A 339 -13.40 15.64 22.90
N ASN A 340 -13.21 14.34 22.81
CA ASN A 340 -13.55 13.54 21.63
C ASN A 340 -14.57 12.45 22.00
N PRO A 341 -15.89 12.70 21.88
CA PRO A 341 -16.93 11.77 22.25
C PRO A 341 -17.32 10.82 21.10
N ALA A 342 -16.42 10.58 20.14
CA ALA A 342 -16.72 9.78 18.97
C ALA A 342 -17.17 8.36 19.35
N LEU A 343 -18.08 7.77 18.56
CA LEU A 343 -18.48 6.37 18.73
C LEU A 343 -17.31 5.42 18.55
N THR A 344 -16.41 5.76 17.64
CA THR A 344 -15.11 5.11 17.45
C THR A 344 -14.12 6.14 16.91
N GLU A 345 -12.89 6.14 17.41
CA GLU A 345 -11.80 6.99 16.94
C GLU A 345 -10.61 6.12 16.55
N PRO A 346 -10.38 5.85 15.26
CA PRO A 346 -9.36 4.89 14.83
C PRO A 346 -7.95 5.20 15.33
N PHE A 347 -7.56 6.48 15.36
CA PHE A 347 -6.25 6.89 15.84
C PHE A 347 -6.33 8.05 16.88
N GLY A 348 -6.86 9.22 16.49
CA GLY A 348 -7.01 10.37 17.40
C GLY A 348 -5.94 11.45 17.25
N LEU A 349 -5.59 11.86 16.02
CA LEU A 349 -4.65 12.97 15.78
C LEU A 349 -5.03 14.24 16.56
N THR A 350 -6.32 14.56 16.64
CA THR A 350 -6.83 15.73 17.38
C THR A 350 -6.52 15.65 18.87
N LEU A 351 -6.46 14.45 19.44
CA LEU A 351 -6.08 14.22 20.85
C LEU A 351 -4.62 14.55 21.08
N ILE A 352 -3.76 14.12 20.18
CA ILE A 352 -2.31 14.37 20.25
C ILE A 352 -2.02 15.84 20.03
N GLU A 353 -2.68 16.50 19.10
CA GLU A 353 -2.58 17.94 18.85
C GLU A 353 -3.03 18.76 20.08
N ALA A 354 -4.10 18.34 20.71
CA ALA A 354 -4.61 18.93 21.97
C ALA A 354 -3.61 18.75 23.12
N ALA A 355 -3.11 17.53 23.31
CA ALA A 355 -2.13 17.22 24.34
C ALA A 355 -0.81 17.97 24.12
N ALA A 356 -0.33 18.07 22.88
CA ALA A 356 0.85 18.87 22.51
C ALA A 356 0.66 20.36 22.80
N SER A 357 -0.57 20.85 22.74
CA SER A 357 -0.95 22.23 23.06
C SER A 357 -1.23 22.48 24.55
N GLY A 358 -1.04 21.47 25.41
CA GLY A 358 -1.22 21.60 26.85
C GLY A 358 -2.66 21.43 27.34
N LEU A 359 -3.50 20.70 26.61
CA LEU A 359 -4.85 20.33 27.01
C LEU A 359 -4.88 18.93 27.61
N PRO A 360 -5.52 18.72 28.78
CA PRO A 360 -5.96 17.39 29.18
C PRO A 360 -7.06 16.90 28.24
N ILE A 361 -7.18 15.59 28.05
CA ILE A 361 -8.10 14.99 27.12
C ILE A 361 -9.17 14.13 27.80
N VAL A 362 -10.39 14.16 27.27
CA VAL A 362 -11.48 13.23 27.56
C VAL A 362 -11.88 12.59 26.23
N ALA A 363 -11.76 11.28 26.11
CA ALA A 363 -11.94 10.61 24.84
C ALA A 363 -12.65 9.28 24.96
N THR A 364 -13.30 8.87 23.87
CA THR A 364 -13.91 7.54 23.75
C THR A 364 -12.94 6.42 24.09
N GLU A 365 -13.43 5.37 24.70
CA GLU A 365 -12.66 4.16 24.95
C GLU A 365 -12.53 3.24 23.72
N ASP A 366 -13.17 3.57 22.60
CA ASP A 366 -13.11 2.76 21.38
C ASP A 366 -12.08 3.31 20.39
N GLY A 367 -11.01 2.54 20.20
CA GLY A 367 -9.96 2.81 19.22
C GLY A 367 -8.65 3.34 19.81
N GLY A 368 -7.95 4.16 19.00
CA GLY A 368 -6.64 4.72 19.32
C GLY A 368 -6.52 5.54 20.60
N PRO A 369 -7.59 6.17 21.13
CA PRO A 369 -7.49 6.88 22.40
C PRO A 369 -7.04 6.02 23.58
N ARG A 370 -7.31 4.70 23.57
CA ARG A 370 -6.75 3.77 24.58
C ARG A 370 -5.23 3.79 24.61
N ASP A 371 -4.59 3.68 23.44
CA ASP A 371 -3.15 3.69 23.33
C ASP A 371 -2.57 5.07 23.73
N ILE A 372 -3.26 6.16 23.32
CA ILE A 372 -2.83 7.52 23.67
C ILE A 372 -2.86 7.75 25.17
N LEU A 373 -3.94 7.38 25.85
CA LEU A 373 -4.04 7.56 27.30
C LEU A 373 -3.14 6.59 28.07
N ALA A 374 -2.93 5.38 27.57
CA ALA A 374 -1.98 4.45 28.17
C ALA A 374 -0.53 4.99 28.12
N ASN A 375 -0.13 5.62 27.01
CA ASN A 375 1.20 6.18 26.82
C ASN A 375 1.37 7.54 27.51
N CYS A 376 0.37 8.42 27.46
CA CYS A 376 0.48 9.79 27.95
C CYS A 376 -0.08 9.99 29.36
N ASN A 377 -1.04 9.19 29.81
CA ASN A 377 -1.73 9.34 31.11
C ASN A 377 -2.19 10.80 31.36
N ASN A 378 -2.87 11.39 30.39
CA ASN A 378 -3.16 12.83 30.31
C ASN A 378 -4.65 13.16 30.29
N GLY A 379 -5.48 12.29 30.87
CA GLY A 379 -6.94 12.51 30.89
C GLY A 379 -7.75 11.28 31.25
N ALA A 380 -8.94 11.13 30.65
CA ALA A 380 -9.87 10.04 30.95
C ALA A 380 -10.48 9.44 29.70
N LEU A 381 -10.70 8.11 29.70
CA LEU A 381 -11.56 7.41 28.75
C LEU A 381 -13.01 7.46 29.21
N ILE A 382 -13.94 7.55 28.24
CA ILE A 382 -15.38 7.59 28.48
C ILE A 382 -16.11 6.61 27.56
N ASP A 383 -17.26 6.12 28.03
CA ASP A 383 -18.25 5.49 27.16
C ASP A 383 -18.99 6.61 26.39
N PRO A 384 -18.88 6.69 25.05
CA PRO A 384 -19.51 7.74 24.26
C PRO A 384 -21.04 7.66 24.24
N LEU A 385 -21.62 6.57 24.73
CA LEU A 385 -23.08 6.36 24.84
C LEU A 385 -23.62 6.71 26.23
N ASP A 386 -22.74 7.00 27.21
CA ASP A 386 -23.09 7.35 28.56
C ASP A 386 -22.71 8.80 28.89
N SER A 387 -23.68 9.69 28.86
CA SER A 387 -23.52 11.12 29.16
C SER A 387 -22.96 11.37 30.57
N ASP A 388 -23.26 10.50 31.56
CA ASP A 388 -22.79 10.67 32.93
C ASP A 388 -21.29 10.46 33.04
N THR A 389 -20.72 9.55 32.26
CA THR A 389 -19.25 9.35 32.21
C THR A 389 -18.53 10.57 31.61
N ILE A 390 -19.14 11.22 30.61
CA ILE A 390 -18.61 12.46 30.02
C ILE A 390 -18.62 13.58 31.09
N VAL A 391 -19.73 13.76 31.78
CA VAL A 391 -19.89 14.78 32.83
C VAL A 391 -18.90 14.56 33.96
N ALA A 392 -18.76 13.33 34.46
CA ALA A 392 -17.85 13.00 35.56
C ALA A 392 -16.39 13.25 35.19
N ALA A 393 -15.98 12.87 34.02
CA ALA A 393 -14.59 13.09 33.52
C ALA A 393 -14.28 14.60 33.41
N LEU A 394 -15.21 15.38 32.86
CA LEU A 394 -15.04 16.82 32.70
C LEU A 394 -14.98 17.54 34.03
N LEU A 395 -15.92 17.23 34.97
CA LEU A 395 -15.93 17.82 36.30
C LEU A 395 -14.65 17.50 37.07
N ASN A 396 -14.14 16.26 37.00
CA ASN A 396 -12.91 15.90 37.66
C ASN A 396 -11.74 16.77 37.21
N LEU A 397 -11.60 17.04 35.93
CA LEU A 397 -10.51 17.86 35.39
C LEU A 397 -10.70 19.37 35.63
N LEU A 398 -11.97 19.87 35.61
CA LEU A 398 -12.24 21.29 35.79
C LEU A 398 -12.18 21.70 37.28
N GLU A 399 -12.63 20.85 38.21
CA GLU A 399 -12.68 21.14 39.63
C GLU A 399 -11.40 20.82 40.40
N ASN A 400 -10.51 19.96 39.82
CA ASN A 400 -9.27 19.53 40.45
C ASN A 400 -8.05 20.12 39.74
N PRO A 401 -7.55 21.31 40.12
CA PRO A 401 -6.41 21.95 39.46
C PRO A 401 -5.13 21.11 39.46
N GLU A 402 -4.91 20.33 40.52
CA GLU A 402 -3.73 19.45 40.63
C GLU A 402 -3.80 18.30 39.61
N GLU A 403 -4.96 17.67 39.46
CA GLU A 403 -5.15 16.60 38.48
C GLU A 403 -5.04 17.14 37.06
N ARG A 404 -5.65 18.28 36.78
CA ARG A 404 -5.52 18.96 35.51
C ARG A 404 -4.06 19.28 35.18
N GLN A 405 -3.31 19.86 36.13
CA GLN A 405 -1.91 20.19 35.92
C GLN A 405 -1.06 18.95 35.67
N ARG A 406 -1.30 17.86 36.42
CA ARG A 406 -0.64 16.58 36.20
C ARG A 406 -0.94 16.01 34.79
N ALA A 407 -2.20 16.08 34.37
CA ALA A 407 -2.60 15.63 33.02
C ALA A 407 -1.92 16.46 31.92
N ILE A 408 -1.80 17.78 32.08
CA ILE A 408 -1.08 18.66 31.15
C ILE A 408 0.40 18.25 31.06
N GLU A 409 1.10 18.11 32.17
CA GLU A 409 2.53 17.76 32.19
C GLU A 409 2.78 16.38 31.57
N ASN A 410 1.95 15.40 31.91
CA ASN A 410 1.98 14.07 31.36
C ASN A 410 1.73 14.08 29.85
N GLY A 411 0.74 14.83 29.38
CA GLY A 411 0.43 14.98 27.97
C GLY A 411 1.59 15.56 27.15
N LEU A 412 2.16 16.66 27.63
CA LEU A 412 3.31 17.31 26.98
C LEU A 412 4.54 16.41 26.91
N ARG A 413 4.80 15.63 27.97
CA ARG A 413 5.88 14.65 28.00
C ARG A 413 5.58 13.47 27.08
N GLY A 414 4.40 12.83 27.22
CA GLY A 414 4.04 11.63 26.49
C GLY A 414 3.93 11.85 24.97
N VAL A 415 3.41 13.02 24.55
CA VAL A 415 3.39 13.35 23.12
C VAL A 415 4.81 13.48 22.55
N ARG A 416 5.72 14.08 23.28
CA ARG A 416 7.11 14.21 22.84
C ARG A 416 7.81 12.86 22.75
N GLU A 417 7.57 11.99 23.72
CA GLU A 417 8.21 10.68 23.82
C GLU A 417 7.63 9.63 22.85
N HIS A 418 6.32 9.72 22.53
CA HIS A 418 5.63 8.66 21.77
C HIS A 418 5.02 9.13 20.46
N TYR A 419 4.64 10.41 20.32
CA TYR A 419 3.82 10.93 19.22
C TYR A 419 4.47 12.10 18.47
N SER A 420 5.78 12.29 18.60
CA SER A 420 6.55 13.17 17.71
C SER A 420 7.06 12.39 16.50
N TRP A 421 7.30 13.06 15.38
CA TRP A 421 7.95 12.42 14.22
C TRP A 421 9.38 11.95 14.52
N GLU A 422 10.04 12.59 15.46
CA GLU A 422 11.36 12.19 15.95
C GLU A 422 11.30 10.87 16.70
N ALA A 423 10.31 10.71 17.60
CA ALA A 423 10.05 9.46 18.32
C ALA A 423 9.67 8.34 17.36
N HIS A 424 8.77 8.63 16.39
CA HIS A 424 8.38 7.67 15.36
C HIS A 424 9.59 7.17 14.57
N ALA A 425 10.45 8.09 14.07
CA ALA A 425 11.61 7.71 13.27
C ALA A 425 12.65 6.91 14.08
N THR A 426 12.83 7.24 15.37
CA THR A 426 13.71 6.51 16.28
C THR A 426 13.19 5.09 16.53
N SER A 427 11.93 4.94 16.89
CA SER A 427 11.29 3.61 17.07
C SER A 427 11.32 2.79 15.80
N TYR A 428 11.05 3.43 14.64
CA TYR A 428 11.16 2.79 13.34
C TYR A 428 12.57 2.21 13.11
N LEU A 429 13.62 3.00 13.35
CA LEU A 429 15.00 2.55 13.18
C LEU A 429 15.36 1.38 14.09
N GLU A 430 14.86 1.38 15.33
CA GLU A 430 15.07 0.29 16.29
C GLU A 430 14.47 -1.03 15.80
N VAL A 431 13.22 -1.02 15.30
CA VAL A 431 12.54 -2.25 14.86
C VAL A 431 13.05 -2.79 13.53
N ILE A 432 13.58 -1.94 12.64
CA ILE A 432 14.16 -2.40 11.36
C ILE A 432 15.61 -2.86 11.48
N ARG A 433 16.35 -2.44 12.52
CA ARG A 433 17.77 -2.79 12.69
C ARG A 433 18.04 -4.30 12.63
N PRO A 434 17.29 -5.18 13.32
CA PRO A 434 17.47 -6.63 13.19
C PRO A 434 17.28 -7.18 11.76
N LEU A 435 16.41 -6.54 10.97
CA LEU A 435 16.18 -6.93 9.57
C LEU A 435 17.41 -6.58 8.71
N LEU A 436 17.98 -5.39 8.92
CA LEU A 436 19.18 -4.94 8.21
C LEU A 436 20.40 -5.79 8.54
N ASP A 437 20.56 -6.22 9.80
CA ASP A 437 21.68 -7.06 10.20
C ASP A 437 21.60 -8.47 9.59
N LYS A 438 20.42 -9.06 9.52
CA LYS A 438 20.18 -10.33 8.80
C LYS A 438 20.53 -10.22 7.31
N THR A 439 20.18 -9.13 6.67
CA THR A 439 20.45 -8.92 5.23
C THR A 439 21.93 -8.72 4.94
N LYS A 440 22.66 -8.02 5.81
CA LYS A 440 24.12 -7.84 5.68
C LYS A 440 24.88 -9.15 5.77
N ALA A 441 24.40 -10.11 6.56
CA ALA A 441 24.99 -11.44 6.66
C ALA A 441 24.87 -12.25 5.35
N ILE A 442 23.90 -11.88 4.49
CA ILE A 442 23.64 -12.47 3.17
C ILE A 442 24.01 -11.42 2.10
N ALA A 443 25.15 -10.75 2.23
CA ALA A 443 25.53 -9.66 1.33
C ALA A 443 25.29 -10.06 -0.15
N PRO A 444 24.50 -9.32 -0.92
CA PRO A 444 24.36 -9.58 -2.35
C PRO A 444 25.70 -9.30 -2.99
N THR A 445 26.39 -10.34 -3.39
CA THR A 445 27.52 -10.19 -4.31
C THR A 445 26.92 -9.63 -5.61
N PRO A 446 27.43 -8.49 -6.13
CA PRO A 446 26.94 -7.95 -7.38
C PRO A 446 27.01 -9.05 -8.44
N LEU A 447 25.86 -9.37 -9.03
CA LEU A 447 25.82 -10.37 -10.10
C LEU A 447 26.70 -9.90 -11.24
N PRO A 448 27.66 -10.72 -11.73
CA PRO A 448 28.47 -10.33 -12.87
C PRO A 448 27.53 -10.16 -14.07
N ARG A 449 27.40 -8.94 -14.57
CA ARG A 449 26.67 -8.63 -15.79
C ARG A 449 27.37 -9.35 -16.96
N ARG A 450 26.70 -10.31 -17.55
CA ARG A 450 27.08 -10.85 -18.85
C ARG A 450 26.43 -9.99 -19.92
N SER A 451 27.05 -8.88 -20.29
CA SER A 451 26.59 -8.12 -21.44
C SER A 451 26.59 -9.03 -22.68
N MET A 452 25.41 -9.21 -23.25
CA MET A 452 25.28 -9.81 -24.59
C MET A 452 25.75 -8.74 -25.59
N THR A 453 26.96 -8.83 -26.01
CA THR A 453 27.70 -7.77 -26.72
C THR A 453 27.08 -7.35 -28.08
N TYR A 454 26.11 -8.10 -28.59
CA TYR A 454 25.52 -7.88 -29.91
C TYR A 454 23.98 -7.93 -29.97
N ASN A 455 23.28 -8.33 -28.89
CA ASN A 455 21.83 -8.45 -28.88
C ASN A 455 21.22 -7.28 -28.12
N ASP A 456 20.45 -6.48 -28.79
CA ASP A 456 19.74 -5.32 -28.24
C ASP A 456 18.27 -5.62 -27.90
N ARG A 457 17.79 -6.80 -28.28
CA ARG A 457 16.42 -7.28 -28.05
C ARG A 457 16.35 -8.78 -27.78
N ALA A 458 15.21 -9.26 -27.29
CA ALA A 458 15.01 -10.68 -27.02
C ALA A 458 13.56 -11.11 -27.28
N ILE A 459 13.38 -12.38 -27.70
CA ILE A 459 12.08 -13.04 -27.76
C ILE A 459 12.04 -14.13 -26.69
N PHE A 460 11.06 -14.05 -25.79
CA PHE A 460 10.72 -15.10 -24.83
C PHE A 460 9.39 -15.75 -25.21
N THR A 461 9.34 -17.05 -25.30
CA THR A 461 8.10 -17.76 -25.59
C THR A 461 7.94 -19.01 -24.75
N SER A 462 6.72 -19.39 -24.45
CA SER A 462 6.46 -20.72 -23.90
C SER A 462 6.46 -21.77 -25.01
N LEU A 463 6.66 -23.04 -24.67
CA LEU A 463 6.64 -24.17 -25.60
C LEU A 463 5.22 -24.64 -25.85
N ASP A 464 4.54 -25.04 -24.79
CA ASP A 464 3.24 -25.69 -24.87
C ASP A 464 2.19 -24.70 -25.32
N GLN A 465 1.39 -25.12 -26.32
CA GLN A 465 0.33 -24.32 -26.95
C GLN A 465 0.79 -22.98 -27.60
N ASN A 466 2.08 -22.70 -27.67
CA ASN A 466 2.67 -21.56 -28.39
C ASN A 466 3.52 -22.00 -29.57
N LEU A 467 4.71 -22.56 -29.34
CA LEU A 467 5.51 -23.15 -30.43
C LEU A 467 5.00 -24.53 -30.81
N LEU A 468 4.43 -25.27 -29.86
CA LEU A 468 3.85 -26.60 -30.05
C LEU A 468 2.33 -26.53 -30.19
N GLY A 469 1.76 -27.41 -31.02
CA GLY A 469 0.31 -27.53 -31.19
C GLY A 469 -0.10 -27.53 -32.69
N ASN A 470 0.50 -26.69 -33.50
CA ASN A 470 0.35 -26.74 -34.93
C ASN A 470 1.72 -26.73 -35.65
N PRO A 471 2.22 -27.85 -36.10
CA PRO A 471 3.55 -27.96 -36.72
C PRO A 471 3.68 -27.22 -38.05
N GLY A 472 2.56 -26.84 -38.72
CA GLY A 472 2.57 -26.22 -40.04
C GLY A 472 3.18 -24.80 -40.06
N TYR A 473 3.06 -24.06 -38.95
CA TYR A 473 3.51 -22.65 -38.87
C TYR A 473 4.85 -22.47 -38.14
N LEU A 474 5.30 -23.46 -37.41
CA LEU A 474 6.57 -23.42 -36.69
C LEU A 474 7.78 -23.16 -37.60
N PRO A 475 7.90 -23.74 -38.82
CA PRO A 475 9.04 -23.46 -39.69
C PRO A 475 9.19 -21.99 -40.08
N GLN A 476 8.07 -21.27 -40.30
CA GLN A 476 8.07 -19.83 -40.61
C GLN A 476 8.65 -19.01 -39.45
N PHE A 477 8.24 -19.30 -38.24
CA PHE A 477 8.78 -18.64 -37.03
C PHE A 477 10.28 -18.92 -36.86
N ILE A 478 10.71 -20.17 -37.11
CA ILE A 478 12.14 -20.56 -37.03
C ILE A 478 12.94 -19.81 -38.06
N GLU A 479 12.44 -19.61 -39.29
CA GLU A 479 13.11 -18.85 -40.34
C GLU A 479 13.30 -17.39 -39.96
N VAL A 480 12.23 -16.72 -39.54
CA VAL A 480 12.26 -15.32 -39.04
C VAL A 480 13.24 -15.17 -37.89
N LEU A 481 13.23 -16.12 -36.94
CA LEU A 481 14.16 -16.13 -35.84
C LEU A 481 15.64 -16.27 -36.31
N ARG A 482 15.93 -17.15 -37.29
CA ARG A 482 17.28 -17.36 -37.82
C ARG A 482 17.81 -16.11 -38.53
N GLU A 483 16.98 -15.43 -39.30
CA GLU A 483 17.37 -14.20 -40.00
C GLU A 483 17.78 -13.09 -39.03
N ASN A 484 17.13 -13.01 -37.88
CA ASN A 484 17.32 -11.96 -36.87
C ASN A 484 18.25 -12.36 -35.71
N ARG A 485 18.83 -13.54 -35.75
CA ARG A 485 19.62 -14.13 -34.65
C ARG A 485 20.86 -13.33 -34.24
N LYS A 486 21.34 -12.44 -35.10
CA LYS A 486 22.54 -11.62 -34.84
C LYS A 486 22.28 -10.46 -33.89
N SER A 487 21.03 -9.94 -33.87
CA SER A 487 20.61 -8.82 -33.01
C SER A 487 19.65 -9.24 -31.92
N THR A 488 19.02 -10.43 -32.04
CA THR A 488 17.96 -10.88 -31.18
C THR A 488 18.31 -12.15 -30.42
N ALA A 489 18.27 -12.10 -29.10
CA ALA A 489 18.37 -13.27 -28.24
C ALA A 489 17.06 -14.07 -28.30
N PHE A 490 17.18 -15.39 -28.25
CA PHE A 490 16.03 -16.28 -28.17
C PHE A 490 16.01 -17.02 -26.85
N ALA A 491 14.90 -16.94 -26.14
CA ALA A 491 14.68 -17.57 -24.86
C ALA A 491 13.37 -18.37 -24.85
N VAL A 492 13.38 -19.46 -24.10
CA VAL A 492 12.19 -20.28 -23.87
C VAL A 492 11.88 -20.34 -22.39
N ALA A 493 10.62 -20.13 -22.01
CA ALA A 493 10.12 -20.23 -20.65
C ALA A 493 9.00 -21.28 -20.57
N THR A 494 9.25 -22.38 -19.85
CA THR A 494 8.35 -23.55 -19.85
C THR A 494 8.13 -24.13 -18.44
N GLY A 495 6.99 -24.77 -18.23
CA GLY A 495 6.74 -25.58 -17.03
C GLY A 495 7.48 -26.94 -17.02
N ARG A 496 8.06 -27.33 -18.17
CA ARG A 496 8.79 -28.60 -18.31
C ARG A 496 10.17 -28.55 -17.61
N THR A 497 10.70 -29.72 -17.33
CA THR A 497 12.10 -29.89 -16.89
C THR A 497 13.04 -29.69 -18.07
N LEU A 498 14.35 -29.48 -17.81
CA LEU A 498 15.39 -29.30 -18.82
C LEU A 498 15.36 -30.43 -19.87
N GLU A 499 15.42 -31.68 -19.40
CA GLU A 499 15.46 -32.85 -20.28
C GLU A 499 14.22 -32.98 -21.16
N ALA A 500 13.03 -32.74 -20.57
CA ALA A 500 11.77 -32.79 -21.30
C ALA A 500 11.66 -31.66 -22.32
N ALA A 501 12.10 -30.46 -21.99
CA ALA A 501 12.12 -29.31 -22.91
C ALA A 501 13.06 -29.55 -24.09
N LEU A 502 14.32 -29.95 -23.83
CA LEU A 502 15.30 -30.22 -24.86
C LEU A 502 14.89 -31.38 -25.80
N LYS A 503 14.30 -32.44 -25.23
CA LYS A 503 13.76 -33.57 -26.01
C LYS A 503 12.69 -33.10 -27.03
N VAL A 504 11.73 -32.32 -26.56
CA VAL A 504 10.65 -31.80 -27.41
C VAL A 504 11.18 -30.81 -28.44
N MET A 505 12.08 -29.90 -28.06
CA MET A 505 12.68 -28.94 -28.97
C MET A 505 13.45 -29.64 -30.13
N ARG A 506 14.20 -30.69 -29.81
CA ARG A 506 14.88 -31.52 -30.85
C ARG A 506 13.87 -32.22 -31.76
N GLN A 507 12.79 -32.77 -31.20
CA GLN A 507 11.76 -33.46 -31.98
C GLN A 507 11.11 -32.53 -33.02
N TYR A 508 10.92 -31.23 -32.68
CA TYR A 508 10.27 -30.24 -33.54
C TYR A 508 11.27 -29.31 -34.26
N SER A 509 12.56 -29.62 -34.19
CA SER A 509 13.64 -28.82 -34.82
C SER A 509 13.68 -27.35 -34.37
N ILE A 510 13.21 -27.06 -33.14
CA ILE A 510 13.27 -25.73 -32.52
C ILE A 510 14.77 -25.45 -32.21
N PRO A 511 15.31 -24.28 -32.61
CA PRO A 511 16.68 -23.91 -32.32
C PRO A 511 16.97 -23.86 -30.82
N GLU A 512 18.17 -24.22 -30.42
CA GLU A 512 18.57 -24.07 -29.02
C GLU A 512 18.54 -22.60 -28.58
N PRO A 513 17.83 -22.28 -27.46
CA PRO A 513 17.74 -20.92 -26.97
C PRO A 513 19.03 -20.48 -26.27
N ASP A 514 19.27 -19.18 -26.18
CA ASP A 514 20.37 -18.60 -25.41
C ASP A 514 20.15 -18.76 -23.90
N VAL A 515 18.85 -18.75 -23.51
CA VAL A 515 18.39 -19.03 -22.15
C VAL A 515 17.18 -19.96 -22.19
N LEU A 516 17.17 -20.93 -21.29
CA LEU A 516 16.05 -21.81 -21.06
C LEU A 516 15.59 -21.68 -19.60
N ILE A 517 14.43 -21.10 -19.40
CA ILE A 517 13.74 -20.99 -18.12
C ILE A 517 12.81 -22.21 -17.99
N THR A 518 13.02 -23.05 -17.01
CA THR A 518 12.30 -24.32 -16.83
C THR A 518 11.53 -24.38 -15.53
N SER A 519 10.74 -25.44 -15.37
CA SER A 519 10.00 -25.74 -14.14
C SER A 519 9.16 -24.57 -13.62
N GLY A 520 8.51 -23.83 -14.55
CA GLY A 520 7.64 -22.70 -14.19
C GLY A 520 8.36 -21.42 -13.76
N GLY A 521 9.66 -21.31 -14.06
CA GLY A 521 10.47 -20.15 -13.66
C GLY A 521 11.42 -20.42 -12.49
N THR A 522 11.47 -21.66 -12.00
CA THR A 522 12.31 -21.96 -10.83
C THR A 522 13.77 -22.29 -11.18
N VAL A 523 14.06 -22.63 -12.44
CA VAL A 523 15.44 -22.94 -12.87
C VAL A 523 15.75 -22.21 -14.17
N ILE A 524 16.91 -21.59 -14.23
CA ILE A 524 17.42 -20.87 -15.40
C ILE A 524 18.70 -21.53 -15.88
N TYR A 525 18.77 -21.84 -17.18
CA TYR A 525 19.93 -22.44 -17.84
C TYR A 525 20.42 -21.55 -18.97
N TYR A 526 21.74 -21.41 -19.10
CA TYR A 526 22.38 -20.62 -20.14
C TYR A 526 23.18 -21.54 -21.13
N ARG A 527 23.05 -21.23 -22.41
CA ARG A 527 23.89 -21.81 -23.50
C ARG A 527 25.37 -21.44 -23.33
N PRO A 528 26.36 -22.25 -23.83
CA PRO A 528 26.14 -23.40 -24.68
C PRO A 528 25.82 -24.72 -23.97
N ASP A 529 26.29 -24.89 -22.74
CA ASP A 529 26.20 -26.17 -22.01
C ASP A 529 24.98 -26.31 -21.14
N PHE A 530 24.01 -25.39 -21.23
CA PHE A 530 22.84 -25.30 -20.35
C PHE A 530 23.24 -25.32 -18.86
N THR A 531 24.25 -24.49 -18.53
CA THR A 531 24.70 -24.33 -17.14
C THR A 531 23.60 -23.64 -16.30
N GLU A 532 23.29 -24.25 -15.16
CA GLU A 532 22.29 -23.74 -14.22
C GLU A 532 22.74 -22.44 -13.55
N ASP A 533 21.84 -21.47 -13.40
CA ASP A 533 22.05 -20.26 -12.60
C ASP A 533 21.89 -20.55 -11.11
N THR A 534 23.01 -20.74 -10.44
CA THR A 534 23.04 -21.04 -9.01
C THR A 534 22.66 -19.85 -8.14
N TRP A 535 22.78 -18.61 -8.65
CA TRP A 535 22.36 -17.40 -7.95
C TRP A 535 20.85 -17.27 -7.95
N TRP A 536 20.20 -17.53 -9.09
CA TRP A 536 18.76 -17.61 -9.18
C TRP A 536 18.19 -18.63 -8.19
N ARG A 537 18.78 -19.81 -8.14
CA ARG A 537 18.38 -20.86 -7.20
C ARG A 537 18.46 -20.40 -5.74
N ARG A 538 19.53 -19.72 -5.34
CA ARG A 538 19.67 -19.16 -3.98
C ARG A 538 18.67 -18.04 -3.72
N HIS A 539 18.39 -17.22 -4.74
CA HIS A 539 17.44 -16.11 -4.64
C HIS A 539 16.02 -16.57 -4.33
N ILE A 540 15.57 -17.65 -4.99
CA ILE A 540 14.21 -18.17 -4.82
C ILE A 540 14.03 -19.08 -3.59
N ASP A 541 15.11 -19.52 -2.94
CA ASP A 541 15.08 -20.41 -1.76
C ASP A 541 14.63 -19.67 -0.47
N HIS A 542 14.23 -18.42 -0.60
CA HIS A 542 13.78 -17.61 0.53
C HIS A 542 12.43 -18.09 1.05
N ARG A 543 12.38 -18.51 2.32
CA ARG A 543 11.17 -18.99 3.01
C ARG A 543 10.47 -20.17 2.31
N TRP A 544 11.20 -20.96 1.51
CA TRP A 544 10.64 -22.10 0.82
C TRP A 544 10.64 -23.36 1.70
N THR A 545 9.47 -23.84 2.09
CA THR A 545 9.25 -25.02 2.96
C THR A 545 8.39 -26.07 2.25
N PRO A 546 8.93 -26.82 1.27
CA PRO A 546 8.13 -27.72 0.43
C PRO A 546 7.47 -28.88 1.20
N GLN A 547 8.01 -29.29 2.34
CA GLN A 547 7.40 -30.33 3.18
C GLN A 547 6.11 -29.84 3.82
N GLU A 548 6.10 -28.62 4.36
CA GLU A 548 4.93 -27.99 4.98
C GLU A 548 3.84 -27.76 3.94
N VAL A 549 4.21 -27.25 2.76
CA VAL A 549 3.27 -27.09 1.63
C VAL A 549 2.59 -28.42 1.27
N ARG A 550 3.36 -29.51 1.15
CA ARG A 550 2.79 -30.83 0.84
C ARG A 550 1.90 -31.35 1.96
N GLN A 551 2.24 -31.08 3.19
CA GLN A 551 1.44 -31.49 4.34
C GLN A 551 0.09 -30.78 4.37
N VAL A 552 0.06 -29.48 4.14
CA VAL A 552 -1.18 -28.67 4.12
C VAL A 552 -2.09 -29.09 2.97
N LEU A 553 -1.53 -29.44 1.81
CA LEU A 553 -2.31 -29.82 0.62
C LEU A 553 -2.62 -31.33 0.52
N ALA A 554 -2.09 -32.17 1.42
CA ALA A 554 -2.14 -33.64 1.30
C ALA A 554 -3.58 -34.21 1.26
N ASP A 555 -4.48 -33.63 2.05
CA ASP A 555 -5.84 -34.15 2.26
C ASP A 555 -6.90 -33.33 1.47
N LEU A 556 -6.49 -32.40 0.61
CA LEU A 556 -7.43 -31.62 -0.16
C LEU A 556 -8.04 -32.45 -1.30
N PRO A 557 -9.39 -32.53 -1.38
CA PRO A 557 -10.04 -33.26 -2.44
C PRO A 557 -9.73 -32.61 -3.80
N GLY A 558 -9.63 -33.41 -4.85
CA GLY A 558 -9.42 -32.93 -6.22
C GLY A 558 -7.99 -32.46 -6.53
N LEU A 559 -7.04 -32.57 -5.61
CA LEU A 559 -5.61 -32.39 -5.86
C LEU A 559 -4.92 -33.75 -5.90
N GLU A 560 -4.34 -34.09 -7.04
CA GLU A 560 -3.55 -35.30 -7.23
C GLU A 560 -2.11 -34.93 -7.57
N LEU A 561 -1.16 -35.42 -6.78
CA LEU A 561 0.25 -35.12 -7.00
C LEU A 561 0.72 -35.69 -8.35
N GLN A 562 1.29 -34.85 -9.19
CA GLN A 562 1.83 -35.28 -10.48
C GLN A 562 3.02 -36.24 -10.31
N PRO A 563 3.33 -37.07 -11.34
CA PRO A 563 4.46 -38.02 -11.29
C PRO A 563 5.78 -37.34 -10.91
N LYS A 564 6.68 -38.08 -10.25
CA LYS A 564 7.96 -37.61 -9.74
C LYS A 564 8.81 -36.82 -10.78
N MET A 565 8.67 -37.15 -12.05
CA MET A 565 9.38 -36.45 -13.15
C MET A 565 8.91 -34.99 -13.35
N GLN A 566 7.71 -34.62 -12.87
CA GLN A 566 7.17 -33.26 -12.94
C GLN A 566 7.43 -32.45 -11.66
N GLN A 567 7.91 -33.11 -10.63
CA GLN A 567 8.28 -32.47 -9.37
C GLN A 567 9.69 -31.89 -9.45
N GLY A 568 9.95 -30.84 -8.68
CA GLY A 568 11.27 -30.22 -8.57
C GLY A 568 11.61 -29.84 -7.13
N GLN A 569 12.85 -29.40 -6.90
CA GLN A 569 13.26 -28.88 -5.60
C GLN A 569 12.41 -27.65 -5.20
N PHE A 570 12.11 -26.81 -6.18
CA PHE A 570 11.38 -25.54 -6.01
C PHE A 570 10.02 -25.55 -6.73
N LYS A 571 9.49 -26.72 -7.02
CA LYS A 571 8.20 -26.88 -7.67
C LYS A 571 7.47 -28.10 -7.14
N ILE A 572 6.21 -27.90 -6.73
CA ILE A 572 5.28 -28.97 -6.38
C ILE A 572 4.11 -28.88 -7.36
N SER A 573 3.88 -29.95 -8.11
CA SER A 573 2.87 -29.97 -9.19
C SER A 573 1.75 -30.93 -8.88
N TYR A 574 0.52 -30.46 -9.05
CA TYR A 574 -0.70 -31.24 -8.90
C TYR A 574 -1.52 -31.26 -10.19
N PHE A 575 -2.24 -32.35 -10.44
CA PHE A 575 -3.44 -32.31 -11.26
C PHE A 575 -4.56 -31.66 -10.44
N TYR A 576 -5.31 -30.78 -11.05
CA TYR A 576 -6.40 -30.06 -10.42
C TYR A 576 -7.72 -30.47 -11.07
N HIS A 577 -8.61 -31.07 -10.29
CA HIS A 577 -9.93 -31.53 -10.72
C HIS A 577 -10.99 -30.54 -10.25
N ALA A 578 -11.35 -29.58 -11.10
CA ALA A 578 -12.21 -28.45 -10.77
C ALA A 578 -13.60 -28.82 -10.22
N ASP A 579 -14.11 -30.00 -10.56
CA ASP A 579 -15.42 -30.47 -10.07
C ASP A 579 -15.42 -30.82 -8.56
N VAL A 580 -14.24 -31.02 -7.97
CA VAL A 580 -14.10 -31.53 -6.59
C VAL A 580 -13.17 -30.67 -5.76
N ALA A 581 -12.15 -30.06 -6.38
CA ALA A 581 -11.14 -29.25 -5.69
C ALA A 581 -11.71 -27.92 -5.18
N PRO A 582 -11.20 -27.42 -4.03
CA PRO A 582 -11.42 -26.03 -3.66
C PRO A 582 -10.92 -25.09 -4.78
N SER A 583 -11.49 -23.90 -4.86
CA SER A 583 -11.01 -22.89 -5.82
C SER A 583 -9.52 -22.54 -5.58
N VAL A 584 -8.85 -22.11 -6.64
CA VAL A 584 -7.44 -21.68 -6.53
C VAL A 584 -7.26 -20.61 -5.44
N GLN A 585 -8.25 -19.74 -5.28
CA GLN A 585 -8.23 -18.70 -4.24
C GLN A 585 -8.33 -19.29 -2.83
N GLU A 586 -9.19 -20.28 -2.61
CA GLU A 586 -9.27 -20.98 -1.31
C GLU A 586 -7.99 -21.73 -0.98
N ILE A 587 -7.33 -22.33 -1.98
CA ILE A 587 -6.02 -22.98 -1.80
C ILE A 587 -4.94 -21.94 -1.44
N LYS A 588 -4.92 -20.77 -2.09
CA LYS A 588 -4.03 -19.66 -1.73
C LYS A 588 -4.27 -19.21 -0.29
N SER A 589 -5.53 -18.97 0.07
CA SER A 589 -5.91 -18.54 1.42
C SER A 589 -5.48 -19.54 2.47
N LEU A 590 -5.66 -20.84 2.22
CA LEU A 590 -5.22 -21.90 3.13
C LEU A 590 -3.69 -21.88 3.35
N LEU A 591 -2.92 -21.79 2.27
CA LEU A 591 -1.44 -21.73 2.35
C LEU A 591 -0.96 -20.47 3.09
N TYR A 592 -1.60 -19.35 2.87
CA TYR A 592 -1.28 -18.09 3.54
C TYR A 592 -1.63 -18.12 5.02
N HIS A 593 -2.74 -18.76 5.39
CA HIS A 593 -3.13 -18.91 6.80
C HIS A 593 -2.09 -19.73 7.59
N GLU A 594 -1.43 -20.68 6.94
CA GLU A 594 -0.32 -21.45 7.51
C GLU A 594 1.06 -20.77 7.38
N ASP A 595 1.09 -19.46 7.10
CA ASP A 595 2.31 -18.65 6.88
C ASP A 595 3.24 -19.18 5.77
N LEU A 596 2.68 -19.86 4.80
CA LEU A 596 3.43 -20.37 3.66
C LEU A 596 3.44 -19.36 2.54
N ALA A 597 4.55 -18.61 2.43
CA ALA A 597 4.78 -17.63 1.38
C ALA A 597 5.12 -18.32 0.04
N VAL A 598 4.10 -18.56 -0.77
CA VAL A 598 4.22 -19.30 -2.02
C VAL A 598 3.51 -18.56 -3.17
N ASN A 599 3.95 -18.89 -4.39
CA ASN A 599 3.27 -18.51 -5.62
C ASN A 599 2.48 -19.71 -6.15
N VAL A 600 1.17 -19.56 -6.28
CA VAL A 600 0.26 -20.60 -6.78
C VAL A 600 -0.09 -20.28 -8.22
N ILE A 601 0.30 -21.14 -9.15
CA ILE A 601 0.11 -20.97 -10.59
C ILE A 601 -0.87 -22.02 -11.11
N PHE A 602 -1.96 -21.57 -11.69
CA PHE A 602 -2.93 -22.41 -12.37
C PHE A 602 -2.74 -22.30 -13.88
N SER A 603 -2.73 -23.43 -14.58
CA SER A 603 -2.52 -23.44 -16.02
C SER A 603 -3.23 -24.58 -16.74
N PHE A 604 -3.65 -24.31 -17.97
CA PHE A 604 -4.31 -25.23 -18.90
C PHE A 604 -5.59 -25.87 -18.32
N GLY A 605 -6.25 -25.19 -17.38
CA GLY A 605 -7.48 -25.67 -16.77
C GLY A 605 -7.35 -26.91 -15.86
N GLN A 606 -6.14 -27.45 -15.68
CA GLN A 606 -5.94 -28.75 -15.02
C GLN A 606 -4.64 -28.90 -14.21
N TYR A 607 -3.74 -27.93 -14.26
CA TYR A 607 -2.45 -28.00 -13.56
C TYR A 607 -2.36 -26.93 -12.50
N LEU A 608 -1.96 -27.31 -11.31
CA LEU A 608 -1.68 -26.41 -10.22
C LEU A 608 -0.23 -26.62 -9.76
N ASP A 609 0.57 -25.59 -9.97
CA ASP A 609 1.97 -25.55 -9.57
C ASP A 609 2.16 -24.62 -8.36
N ILE A 610 2.81 -25.11 -7.31
CA ILE A 610 3.20 -24.33 -6.14
C ILE A 610 4.69 -24.07 -6.22
N LEU A 611 5.07 -22.80 -6.23
CA LEU A 611 6.45 -22.34 -6.37
C LEU A 611 6.82 -21.43 -5.16
N PRO A 612 8.13 -21.22 -4.91
CA PRO A 612 8.57 -20.15 -4.01
C PRO A 612 7.97 -18.79 -4.42
N ILE A 613 7.68 -17.94 -3.46
CA ILE A 613 7.05 -16.63 -3.72
C ILE A 613 7.87 -15.72 -4.65
N ARG A 614 9.20 -15.94 -4.70
CA ARG A 614 10.13 -15.22 -5.58
C ARG A 614 10.32 -15.88 -6.94
N ALA A 615 9.56 -16.91 -7.28
CA ALA A 615 9.69 -17.66 -8.53
C ALA A 615 8.45 -17.53 -9.40
N SER A 616 8.64 -17.07 -10.62
CA SER A 616 7.69 -17.15 -11.73
C SER A 616 8.44 -17.03 -13.05
N LYS A 617 7.81 -17.33 -14.18
CA LYS A 617 8.42 -17.07 -15.51
C LYS A 617 8.71 -15.58 -15.70
N GLY A 618 7.84 -14.67 -15.22
CA GLY A 618 8.00 -13.23 -15.35
C GLY A 618 9.13 -12.67 -14.47
N GLN A 619 9.29 -13.17 -13.26
CA GLN A 619 10.41 -12.79 -12.40
C GLN A 619 11.74 -13.32 -12.95
N ALA A 620 11.76 -14.56 -13.44
CA ALA A 620 12.95 -15.14 -14.09
C ALA A 620 13.35 -14.38 -15.36
N LEU A 621 12.36 -13.95 -16.18
CA LEU A 621 12.60 -13.11 -17.36
C LEU A 621 13.24 -11.78 -16.96
N ARG A 622 12.69 -11.05 -15.99
CA ARG A 622 13.23 -9.77 -15.51
C ARG A 622 14.64 -9.91 -14.97
N TYR A 623 14.90 -10.98 -14.23
CA TYR A 623 16.24 -11.31 -13.78
C TYR A 623 17.23 -11.54 -14.94
N VAL A 624 16.81 -12.27 -15.98
CA VAL A 624 17.64 -12.51 -17.17
C VAL A 624 17.84 -11.21 -17.97
N ALA A 625 16.79 -10.42 -18.16
CA ALA A 625 16.85 -9.12 -18.85
C ALA A 625 17.85 -8.19 -18.18
N ASP A 626 17.85 -8.13 -16.85
CA ASP A 626 18.81 -7.37 -16.07
C ASP A 626 20.25 -7.83 -16.31
N ARG A 627 20.49 -9.13 -16.28
CA ARG A 627 21.83 -9.69 -16.53
C ARG A 627 22.35 -9.44 -17.94
N TRP A 628 21.44 -9.45 -18.91
CA TRP A 628 21.76 -9.18 -20.32
C TRP A 628 21.85 -7.69 -20.63
N ASN A 629 21.36 -6.83 -19.74
CA ASN A 629 21.24 -5.39 -19.95
C ASN A 629 20.37 -5.07 -21.17
N ILE A 630 19.29 -5.85 -21.39
CA ILE A 630 18.29 -5.62 -22.42
C ILE A 630 17.09 -4.92 -21.76
N PRO A 631 16.69 -3.73 -22.22
CA PRO A 631 15.48 -3.06 -21.72
C PRO A 631 14.24 -3.94 -21.94
N LEU A 632 13.31 -3.91 -20.99
CA LEU A 632 12.07 -4.72 -21.08
C LEU A 632 11.22 -4.33 -22.30
N GLU A 633 11.27 -3.09 -22.70
CA GLU A 633 10.60 -2.56 -23.91
C GLU A 633 11.12 -3.19 -25.21
N HIS A 634 12.33 -3.78 -25.17
CA HIS A 634 12.94 -4.49 -26.29
C HIS A 634 12.76 -6.02 -26.20
N ILE A 635 11.88 -6.47 -25.31
CA ILE A 635 11.58 -7.89 -25.13
C ILE A 635 10.16 -8.18 -25.58
N LEU A 636 10.03 -9.06 -26.58
CA LEU A 636 8.75 -9.64 -26.96
C LEU A 636 8.55 -10.95 -26.22
N VAL A 637 7.44 -11.06 -25.49
CA VAL A 637 7.03 -12.29 -24.82
C VAL A 637 5.80 -12.89 -25.51
N ALA A 638 5.72 -14.21 -25.56
CA ALA A 638 4.58 -14.91 -26.13
C ALA A 638 4.09 -16.03 -25.21
N GLY A 639 2.78 -16.10 -25.03
CA GLY A 639 2.15 -17.07 -24.16
C GLY A 639 0.63 -17.10 -24.32
N GLY A 640 -0.03 -17.97 -23.55
CA GLY A 640 -1.48 -18.15 -23.62
C GLY A 640 -2.09 -18.85 -22.40
N SER A 641 -1.34 -19.08 -21.35
CA SER A 641 -1.79 -19.71 -20.10
C SER A 641 -1.51 -18.86 -18.88
N GLY A 642 -2.12 -19.16 -17.75
CA GLY A 642 -1.90 -18.46 -16.49
C GLY A 642 -0.42 -18.44 -16.03
N ALA A 643 0.34 -19.47 -16.39
CA ALA A 643 1.78 -19.51 -16.14
C ALA A 643 2.60 -18.46 -16.93
N ASP A 644 2.02 -17.89 -18.00
CA ASP A 644 2.68 -16.91 -18.87
C ASP A 644 2.33 -15.46 -18.52
N GLU A 645 1.25 -15.26 -17.76
CA GLU A 645 0.68 -13.95 -17.49
C GLU A 645 1.68 -12.95 -16.89
N ASP A 646 2.49 -13.39 -15.92
CA ASP A 646 3.47 -12.53 -15.25
C ASP A 646 4.62 -12.05 -16.17
N MET A 647 4.90 -12.77 -17.27
CA MET A 647 5.82 -12.30 -18.32
C MET A 647 5.25 -11.17 -19.16
N MET A 648 3.92 -11.16 -19.33
CA MET A 648 3.20 -10.26 -20.23
C MET A 648 2.84 -8.92 -19.61
N ARG A 649 3.04 -8.78 -18.30
CA ARG A 649 2.74 -7.55 -17.57
C ARG A 649 3.92 -6.57 -17.60
N GLY A 650 3.64 -5.29 -17.36
CA GLY A 650 4.65 -4.24 -17.27
C GLY A 650 5.15 -3.75 -18.62
N ASN A 651 6.46 -3.58 -18.76
CA ASN A 651 7.05 -2.92 -19.92
C ASN A 651 7.39 -3.86 -21.08
N THR A 652 7.20 -5.16 -20.96
CA THR A 652 7.42 -6.11 -22.08
C THR A 652 6.37 -5.95 -23.16
N LEU A 653 6.73 -6.20 -24.42
CA LEU A 653 5.78 -6.36 -25.52
C LEU A 653 5.21 -7.78 -25.45
N ALA A 654 3.90 -7.94 -25.44
CA ALA A 654 3.26 -9.22 -25.23
C ALA A 654 2.41 -9.67 -26.40
N ALA A 655 2.63 -10.90 -26.85
CA ALA A 655 1.82 -11.63 -27.83
C ALA A 655 0.94 -12.65 -27.10
N VAL A 656 -0.35 -12.38 -26.98
CA VAL A 656 -1.34 -13.32 -26.45
C VAL A 656 -1.95 -14.10 -27.60
N VAL A 657 -1.61 -15.38 -27.72
CA VAL A 657 -2.05 -16.22 -28.85
C VAL A 657 -3.56 -16.50 -28.83
N ALA A 658 -4.17 -16.74 -30.00
CA ALA A 658 -5.62 -16.91 -30.11
C ALA A 658 -6.18 -18.14 -29.37
N ASN A 659 -5.36 -19.17 -29.19
CA ASN A 659 -5.72 -20.38 -28.43
C ASN A 659 -5.45 -20.26 -26.92
N ARG A 660 -5.48 -19.04 -26.38
CA ARG A 660 -5.27 -18.73 -24.97
C ARG A 660 -6.38 -19.26 -24.05
N HIS A 661 -6.03 -19.44 -22.77
CA HIS A 661 -6.97 -19.72 -21.71
C HIS A 661 -7.47 -18.41 -21.08
N HIS A 662 -8.62 -17.94 -21.50
CA HIS A 662 -9.18 -16.63 -21.13
C HIS A 662 -9.33 -16.44 -19.61
N GLU A 663 -9.81 -17.45 -18.90
CA GLU A 663 -10.06 -17.39 -17.47
C GLU A 663 -8.77 -17.28 -16.65
N GLU A 664 -7.68 -17.85 -17.18
CA GLU A 664 -6.37 -17.81 -16.53
C GLU A 664 -5.63 -16.48 -16.73
N LEU A 665 -5.99 -15.71 -17.76
CA LEU A 665 -5.40 -14.43 -18.13
C LEU A 665 -6.30 -13.24 -17.75
N SER A 666 -7.10 -13.40 -16.71
CA SER A 666 -8.11 -12.43 -16.29
C SER A 666 -7.55 -11.09 -15.79
N HIS A 667 -6.29 -11.04 -15.41
CA HIS A 667 -5.61 -9.83 -14.93
C HIS A 667 -4.77 -9.12 -16.01
N LEU A 668 -4.73 -9.65 -17.24
CA LEU A 668 -4.12 -8.93 -18.35
C LEU A 668 -5.07 -7.84 -18.83
N MET A 669 -4.57 -6.60 -18.82
CA MET A 669 -5.31 -5.45 -19.32
C MET A 669 -5.00 -5.22 -20.80
N ASP A 670 -5.96 -4.62 -21.50
CA ASP A 670 -5.76 -4.19 -22.88
C ASP A 670 -4.92 -2.89 -22.87
N THR A 671 -3.63 -3.04 -23.11
CA THR A 671 -2.68 -1.92 -23.19
C THR A 671 -2.00 -1.92 -24.55
N GLU A 672 -1.41 -0.80 -24.93
CA GLU A 672 -0.65 -0.69 -26.20
C GLU A 672 0.49 -1.71 -26.33
N ARG A 673 0.94 -2.28 -25.21
CA ARG A 673 2.04 -3.27 -25.16
C ARG A 673 1.55 -4.71 -25.27
N ILE A 674 0.24 -4.96 -25.26
CA ILE A 674 -0.34 -6.31 -25.34
C ILE A 674 -1.11 -6.47 -26.63
N TYR A 675 -0.63 -7.37 -27.49
CA TYR A 675 -1.30 -7.73 -28.74
C TYR A 675 -2.06 -9.05 -28.60
N TYR A 676 -3.36 -9.01 -28.71
CA TYR A 676 -4.21 -10.19 -28.77
C TYR A 676 -4.26 -10.72 -30.21
N ALA A 677 -3.45 -11.74 -30.49
CA ALA A 677 -3.35 -12.32 -31.83
C ALA A 677 -4.66 -12.97 -32.27
N LYS A 678 -4.95 -12.86 -33.57
CA LYS A 678 -6.07 -13.51 -34.22
C LYS A 678 -5.77 -14.97 -34.57
N GLN A 679 -4.49 -15.30 -34.68
CA GLN A 679 -4.00 -16.62 -35.03
C GLN A 679 -3.45 -17.34 -33.77
N ALA A 680 -3.53 -18.67 -33.82
CA ALA A 680 -3.06 -19.56 -32.77
C ALA A 680 -1.57 -19.91 -32.94
N HIS A 681 -0.92 -20.30 -31.84
CA HIS A 681 0.43 -20.86 -31.83
C HIS A 681 1.49 -19.90 -32.45
N ALA A 682 2.50 -20.46 -33.12
CA ALA A 682 3.59 -19.70 -33.72
C ALA A 682 3.15 -18.61 -34.72
N LEU A 683 2.01 -18.79 -35.38
CA LEU A 683 1.45 -17.76 -36.28
C LEU A 683 0.98 -16.52 -35.55
N GLY A 684 0.42 -16.67 -34.32
CA GLY A 684 0.06 -15.54 -33.47
C GLY A 684 1.28 -14.76 -32.98
N ILE A 685 2.41 -15.45 -32.79
CA ILE A 685 3.68 -14.78 -32.45
C ILE A 685 4.18 -13.96 -33.64
N LEU A 686 4.07 -14.50 -34.87
CA LEU A 686 4.45 -13.77 -36.10
C LEU A 686 3.58 -12.54 -36.33
N GLU A 687 2.26 -12.62 -36.07
CA GLU A 687 1.37 -11.45 -36.10
C GLU A 687 1.83 -10.34 -35.16
N ALA A 688 2.23 -10.71 -33.92
CA ALA A 688 2.70 -9.74 -32.93
C ALA A 688 4.05 -9.12 -33.33
N ILE A 689 4.97 -9.91 -33.91
CA ILE A 689 6.24 -9.41 -34.47
C ILE A 689 5.97 -8.35 -35.54
N GLU A 690 5.00 -8.60 -36.42
CA GLU A 690 4.61 -7.65 -37.46
C GLU A 690 3.90 -6.43 -36.87
N HIS A 691 2.96 -6.63 -35.93
CA HIS A 691 2.21 -5.55 -35.28
C HIS A 691 3.12 -4.54 -34.58
N PHE A 692 4.13 -5.01 -33.85
CA PHE A 692 5.07 -4.16 -33.12
C PHE A 692 6.26 -3.67 -33.98
N ASP A 693 6.34 -4.05 -35.25
CA ASP A 693 7.52 -3.84 -36.08
C ASP A 693 8.83 -4.24 -35.33
N PHE A 694 8.76 -5.40 -34.67
CA PHE A 694 9.74 -5.76 -33.62
C PHE A 694 11.18 -5.78 -34.09
N PHE A 695 11.44 -6.05 -35.37
CA PHE A 695 12.77 -6.06 -35.98
C PHE A 695 13.11 -4.77 -36.73
N GLY A 696 12.17 -3.83 -36.85
CA GLY A 696 12.40 -2.53 -37.47
C GLY A 696 13.50 -1.73 -36.75
N SER A 697 14.05 -0.75 -37.42
CA SER A 697 15.03 0.14 -36.81
C SER A 697 14.41 0.89 -35.64
N LEU A 698 14.96 0.73 -34.45
CA LEU A 698 14.62 1.57 -33.30
C LEU A 698 14.89 3.03 -33.71
N SER A 699 13.81 3.77 -34.03
CA SER A 699 13.90 5.23 -34.13
C SER A 699 14.33 5.72 -32.75
N SER A 700 15.52 6.28 -32.65
CA SER A 700 16.05 6.93 -31.47
C SER A 700 15.03 7.98 -30.98
N SER A 701 14.27 7.63 -29.97
CA SER A 701 13.42 8.54 -29.22
C SER A 701 14.09 8.94 -27.92
#